data_c1b517607c3c698d511b9a2793ea9a85
#
_entry.id   c1b517607c3c698d511b9a2793ea9a85
#
_cell.length_a   1.000
_cell.length_b   1.000
_cell.length_c   1.000
_cell.angle_alpha   90.00
_cell.angle_beta   90.00
_cell.angle_gamma   90.00
#
_symmetry.space_group_name_H-M   'P 1'
#
loop_
_entity.id
_entity.type
_entity.pdbx_description
1 polymer ?
#
loop_
_entity_poly.entity_id
_entity_poly.type
_entity_poly.pdbx_seq_one_letter_code
_entity_poly.pdbx_strand_id
1 'polypeptide(L)'
;MKTKYTLILIGIWLISTLPSLAQNDVPLDSRVRTGKLANGLTYYVQQNPKPEKKVELRLAVNVGSILEEDDQAGLAHFTEHMAFNGTRNFEKNELISYLQSIGVSFGGDLNAYTGFDETVYILPIPSDDEEKLRSGFMVLADWAGGVLMEEDDIDGERGIIVEEWRTGQGYSQRIRDKFLPVLLHDSKYADRLPIGKMDIVENFEYETIRRFYKDWYRPDLMAVVAVGDEDPDKLEALIQEFFSGLENPKDSKERQSFTVPEHDETFVTIATDHESPGIQIQLYYKHKALPTKTVEDYKNILKRRLYSGMLSQRLDEIRQKSDAPFIYAGAGYGNFVRDLDYFSTSGAVAPGKASIAIKALIEENERVAQFGFTDQELERVKKSLMNSAERAAKEMNKAESGSLVGKYVSHFLEGSFAEDQQWRYEFYQEVMPQISLEEINALAKVLVRDDNRVIVITAPDKEKENLPREEEVLALFDAVEQMQLTPYEEKLLAEDLITDLPKAGKITSSENIASVDIQELTLSNGAKVFIKSTDFKNDEILINVIGKGGTSLYADEDHLTASNAGVMVNVMGIGDFSPTDLKKVMAGKTVSLTPNISTYSQSISGVTSPKDLETAMQLMHLYFSKPRKDAELYEVYKANQKTQLEGAQANPDFQFSKAINKILANGHPRASGIFDPEDYDQIDIDRGLEIYADRFSNAANFEFFFTGNIDLATFKPLIEQYIGSLPGNPDQKDEFVDLGIRRPRGKKERIEVGTDEKSQVIMFFSGETTYDRKKAADISYLGEILTIKLIENLREEIGGVYGAGASGSMSIQPVDNFSFSIQFPCSPDMVDKLTEAAWKEVRKIQENGPTEDDLNKVKEKRRIAYEENLKRNNFWNGQMSAIRTYGFEWESILDGKASIEAVTADRIQEAAIAFLTPENLLEIQRFPAK
;
A
#
# COMPACT_ATOMS: atom_id res chain seq x y z
N MET A 1 64.22 73.45 23.46
CA MET A 1 63.71 72.60 24.54
C MET A 1 62.23 72.69 24.68
N LYS A 2 61.51 71.77 24.37
CA LYS A 2 60.20 71.35 24.84
C LYS A 2 59.50 70.49 23.71
N THR A 3 59.65 69.20 23.92
CA THR A 3 59.08 68.16 23.05
C THR A 3 57.54 68.09 23.23
N LYS A 4 56.76 68.14 22.17
CA LYS A 4 55.32 67.90 22.18
C LYS A 4 55.07 66.48 21.68
N TYR A 5 54.53 65.66 22.56
CA TYR A 5 53.96 64.34 22.22
C TYR A 5 52.61 64.54 21.59
N THR A 6 52.41 64.02 20.35
CA THR A 6 51.13 63.90 19.70
C THR A 6 50.64 62.49 19.87
N LEU A 7 49.56 62.27 20.70
CA LEU A 7 48.86 61.01 20.79
C LEU A 7 47.99 60.79 19.55
N ILE A 8 48.29 59.77 18.78
CA ILE A 8 47.45 59.26 17.71
C ILE A 8 46.52 58.20 18.37
N LEU A 9 45.22 58.54 18.49
CA LEU A 9 44.16 57.61 18.84
C LEU A 9 43.82 56.78 17.59
N ILE A 10 44.24 55.51 17.56
CA ILE A 10 43.78 54.53 16.60
C ILE A 10 42.45 53.96 17.13
N GLY A 11 41.31 54.44 16.58
CA GLY A 11 40.01 53.82 16.79
C GLY A 11 39.93 52.48 16.13
N ILE A 12 39.98 51.40 16.90
CA ILE A 12 39.70 50.07 16.42
C ILE A 12 38.16 49.97 16.26
N TRP A 13 37.66 50.06 15.01
CA TRP A 13 36.33 49.66 14.69
C TRP A 13 36.27 48.11 14.76
N LEU A 14 35.78 47.59 15.87
CA LEU A 14 35.27 46.21 15.95
C LEU A 14 34.00 46.16 15.10
N ILE A 15 34.12 45.79 13.82
CA ILE A 15 33.04 45.28 13.02
C ILE A 15 32.72 43.91 13.63
N SER A 16 31.72 43.88 14.53
CA SER A 16 31.06 42.63 14.89
C SER A 16 30.39 42.12 13.62
N THR A 17 31.08 41.29 12.89
CA THR A 17 30.44 40.39 11.94
C THR A 17 29.59 39.46 12.80
N LEU A 18 28.30 39.83 12.97
CA LEU A 18 27.30 38.82 13.25
C LEU A 18 27.49 37.73 12.21
N PRO A 19 27.70 36.45 12.57
CA PRO A 19 27.59 35.42 11.59
C PRO A 19 26.18 35.57 11.02
N SER A 20 26.06 35.90 9.76
CA SER A 20 24.90 35.61 8.95
C SER A 20 24.61 34.15 9.31
N LEU A 21 23.46 33.88 9.91
CA LEU A 21 22.93 32.52 10.00
C LEU A 21 22.77 32.08 8.55
N ALA A 22 23.85 31.51 8.00
CA ALA A 22 23.74 30.72 6.79
C ALA A 22 22.66 29.69 7.11
N GLN A 23 21.54 29.79 6.44
CA GLN A 23 20.51 28.77 6.50
C GLN A 23 21.22 27.46 6.19
N ASN A 24 21.40 26.60 7.18
CA ASN A 24 22.03 25.31 6.96
C ASN A 24 21.09 24.47 6.10
N ASP A 25 21.54 24.08 4.93
CA ASP A 25 20.83 23.16 4.07
C ASP A 25 20.70 21.80 4.79
N VAL A 26 19.58 21.09 4.59
CA VAL A 26 19.43 19.71 5.06
C VAL A 26 20.46 18.85 4.33
N PRO A 27 21.28 18.07 5.05
CA PRO A 27 22.31 17.27 4.39
C PRO A 27 21.69 16.14 3.57
N LEU A 28 22.26 15.88 2.41
CA LEU A 28 21.97 14.66 1.67
C LEU A 28 22.48 13.45 2.45
N ASP A 29 21.86 12.28 2.29
CA ASP A 29 22.33 11.02 2.90
C ASP A 29 23.82 10.83 2.58
N SER A 30 24.64 10.74 3.63
CA SER A 30 26.12 10.70 3.52
C SER A 30 26.64 9.43 2.81
N ARG A 31 25.79 8.44 2.62
CA ARG A 31 26.11 7.18 1.93
C ARG A 31 25.93 7.28 0.41
N VAL A 32 25.18 8.25 -0.08
CA VAL A 32 24.96 8.45 -1.52
C VAL A 32 26.07 9.29 -2.12
N ARG A 33 26.56 8.88 -3.28
CA ARG A 33 27.37 9.72 -4.17
C ARG A 33 26.48 10.30 -5.25
N THR A 34 26.60 11.56 -5.52
CA THR A 34 25.87 12.23 -6.58
C THR A 34 26.82 13.06 -7.43
N GLY A 35 26.51 13.18 -8.69
CA GLY A 35 27.30 13.98 -9.63
C GLY A 35 26.48 14.33 -10.88
N LYS A 36 27.16 15.03 -11.80
CA LYS A 36 26.59 15.44 -13.07
C LYS A 36 27.60 15.14 -14.20
N LEU A 37 27.13 14.42 -15.23
CA LEU A 37 27.96 14.19 -16.41
C LEU A 37 28.10 15.46 -17.24
N ALA A 38 29.07 15.47 -18.16
CA ALA A 38 29.35 16.62 -19.04
C ALA A 38 28.16 17.01 -19.93
N ASN A 39 27.29 16.05 -20.26
CA ASN A 39 26.06 16.28 -21.03
C ASN A 39 24.88 16.75 -20.16
N GLY A 40 25.06 16.90 -18.86
CA GLY A 40 24.01 17.39 -17.94
C GLY A 40 23.24 16.34 -17.20
N LEU A 41 23.38 15.05 -17.48
CA LEU A 41 22.72 13.96 -16.76
C LEU A 41 23.19 13.94 -15.31
N THR A 42 22.22 13.89 -14.37
CA THR A 42 22.48 13.76 -12.93
C THR A 42 22.55 12.27 -12.55
N TYR A 43 23.33 11.91 -11.54
CA TYR A 43 23.31 10.55 -11.04
C TYR A 43 23.39 10.48 -9.51
N TYR A 44 22.83 9.41 -8.97
CA TYR A 44 22.88 9.02 -7.55
C TYR A 44 23.31 7.56 -7.48
N VAL A 45 24.38 7.27 -6.73
CA VAL A 45 24.81 5.89 -6.49
C VAL A 45 24.99 5.63 -5.01
N GLN A 46 24.48 4.50 -4.52
CA GLN A 46 24.64 4.11 -3.13
C GLN A 46 24.83 2.61 -3.02
N GLN A 47 25.86 2.19 -2.28
CA GLN A 47 25.96 0.78 -1.86
C GLN A 47 24.94 0.46 -0.78
N ASN A 48 24.18 -0.59 -0.99
CA ASN A 48 23.25 -1.15 0.00
C ASN A 48 23.12 -2.66 -0.20
N PRO A 49 23.59 -3.51 0.77
CA PRO A 49 23.65 -4.96 0.59
C PRO A 49 22.31 -5.67 0.81
N LYS A 50 21.17 -4.99 0.69
CA LYS A 50 19.85 -5.58 0.87
C LYS A 50 18.86 -5.19 -0.23
N PRO A 51 18.30 -6.19 -0.95
CA PRO A 51 18.71 -7.60 -0.95
C PRO A 51 20.15 -7.76 -1.50
N GLU A 52 20.83 -8.83 -1.11
CA GLU A 52 22.14 -9.17 -1.65
C GLU A 52 22.07 -9.46 -3.14
N LYS A 53 23.14 -9.14 -3.88
CA LYS A 53 23.29 -9.43 -5.31
C LYS A 53 22.24 -8.80 -6.20
N LYS A 54 21.73 -7.64 -5.81
CA LYS A 54 20.69 -6.91 -6.55
C LYS A 54 20.99 -5.42 -6.53
N VAL A 55 20.77 -4.75 -7.65
CA VAL A 55 20.82 -3.31 -7.79
C VAL A 55 19.48 -2.81 -8.29
N GLU A 56 18.93 -1.85 -7.59
CA GLU A 56 17.73 -1.11 -7.99
C GLU A 56 18.14 0.05 -8.87
N LEU A 57 17.78 0.01 -10.14
CA LEU A 57 18.02 1.06 -11.10
C LEU A 57 16.75 1.85 -11.35
N ARG A 58 16.90 3.17 -11.48
CA ARG A 58 15.82 4.08 -11.94
C ARG A 58 16.38 5.03 -12.98
N LEU A 59 15.61 5.25 -14.04
CA LEU A 59 15.78 6.40 -14.91
C LEU A 59 14.64 7.37 -14.58
N ALA A 60 14.95 8.49 -13.98
CA ALA A 60 14.01 9.57 -13.69
C ALA A 60 14.13 10.63 -14.78
N VAL A 61 13.04 10.87 -15.50
CA VAL A 61 12.93 11.87 -16.57
C VAL A 61 12.04 13.00 -16.07
N ASN A 62 12.56 14.21 -15.96
CA ASN A 62 11.82 15.40 -15.50
C ASN A 62 10.89 15.94 -16.60
N VAL A 63 10.07 15.03 -17.15
CA VAL A 63 9.16 15.22 -18.28
C VAL A 63 7.92 14.36 -18.05
N GLY A 64 6.76 14.97 -18.15
CA GLY A 64 5.46 14.31 -18.06
C GLY A 64 4.43 15.00 -18.95
N SER A 65 3.17 14.70 -18.75
CA SER A 65 2.08 15.15 -19.60
C SER A 65 1.90 16.67 -19.63
N ILE A 66 2.36 17.41 -18.62
CA ILE A 66 2.27 18.87 -18.57
C ILE A 66 3.06 19.56 -19.70
N LEU A 67 4.06 18.91 -20.26
CA LEU A 67 4.89 19.43 -21.34
C LEU A 67 4.34 19.16 -22.74
N GLU A 68 3.30 18.34 -22.84
CA GLU A 68 2.64 18.04 -24.11
C GLU A 68 2.05 19.28 -24.76
N GLU A 69 2.15 19.37 -26.09
CA GLU A 69 1.41 20.29 -26.93
C GLU A 69 -0.02 19.77 -27.13
N ASP A 70 -0.93 20.57 -27.72
CA ASP A 70 -2.34 20.19 -27.83
C ASP A 70 -2.58 18.94 -28.69
N ASP A 71 -1.71 18.71 -29.68
CA ASP A 71 -1.73 17.53 -30.52
C ASP A 71 -1.00 16.30 -29.94
N GLN A 72 -0.50 16.43 -28.71
CA GLN A 72 0.30 15.42 -28.01
C GLN A 72 -0.37 14.88 -26.74
N ALA A 73 -1.62 15.24 -26.43
CA ALA A 73 -2.25 14.85 -25.18
C ALA A 73 -2.36 13.30 -25.03
N GLY A 74 -1.56 12.73 -24.13
CA GLY A 74 -1.38 11.29 -23.89
C GLY A 74 -0.07 10.73 -24.42
N LEU A 75 0.74 11.51 -25.15
CA LEU A 75 1.96 11.00 -25.77
C LEU A 75 3.16 10.90 -24.83
N ALA A 76 3.12 11.55 -23.68
CA ALA A 76 4.10 11.31 -22.61
C ALA A 76 3.97 9.87 -22.09
N HIS A 77 2.74 9.44 -21.81
CA HIS A 77 2.42 8.08 -21.37
C HIS A 77 2.65 7.06 -22.50
N PHE A 78 2.24 7.38 -23.72
CA PHE A 78 2.50 6.53 -24.86
C PHE A 78 4.01 6.33 -25.09
N THR A 79 4.84 7.36 -24.87
CA THR A 79 6.29 7.26 -24.95
C THR A 79 6.86 6.28 -23.90
N GLU A 80 6.28 6.27 -22.72
CA GLU A 80 6.62 5.29 -21.67
C GLU A 80 6.41 3.86 -22.17
N HIS A 81 5.25 3.56 -22.78
CA HIS A 81 4.92 2.25 -23.34
C HIS A 81 5.89 1.86 -24.45
N MET A 82 6.22 2.79 -25.35
CA MET A 82 7.13 2.53 -26.44
C MET A 82 8.54 2.13 -25.99
N ALA A 83 8.97 2.49 -24.80
CA ALA A 83 10.24 2.07 -24.22
C ALA A 83 10.34 0.54 -24.04
N PHE A 84 9.21 -0.17 -23.99
CA PHE A 84 9.15 -1.62 -23.91
C PHE A 84 8.92 -2.31 -25.26
N ASN A 85 8.64 -1.55 -26.31
CA ASN A 85 8.26 -2.03 -27.65
C ASN A 85 9.40 -2.05 -28.69
N GLY A 86 10.64 -1.84 -28.27
CA GLY A 86 11.79 -1.91 -29.13
C GLY A 86 12.75 -0.75 -28.91
N THR A 87 14.00 -1.11 -28.75
CA THR A 87 15.10 -0.18 -28.54
C THR A 87 16.28 -0.49 -29.46
N ARG A 88 17.29 0.35 -29.45
CA ARG A 88 18.49 0.17 -30.27
C ARG A 88 19.17 -1.19 -30.12
N ASN A 89 19.19 -1.73 -28.89
CA ASN A 89 19.89 -2.97 -28.56
C ASN A 89 18.96 -4.17 -28.33
N PHE A 90 17.64 -3.95 -28.26
CA PHE A 90 16.65 -5.01 -28.03
C PHE A 90 15.46 -4.82 -28.96
N GLU A 91 15.17 -5.85 -29.78
CA GLU A 91 13.95 -5.90 -30.59
C GLU A 91 12.70 -6.04 -29.73
N LYS A 92 11.50 -5.83 -30.33
CA LYS A 92 10.22 -6.01 -29.64
C LYS A 92 10.15 -7.41 -28.99
N ASN A 93 9.65 -7.48 -27.75
CA ASN A 93 9.57 -8.68 -26.92
C ASN A 93 10.91 -9.28 -26.46
N GLU A 94 12.05 -8.97 -27.11
CA GLU A 94 13.36 -9.47 -26.70
C GLU A 94 13.76 -8.91 -25.33
N LEU A 95 13.53 -7.62 -25.12
CA LEU A 95 13.83 -6.96 -23.85
C LEU A 95 13.12 -7.64 -22.67
N ILE A 96 11.81 -7.80 -22.77
CA ILE A 96 10.99 -8.42 -21.70
C ILE A 96 11.42 -9.88 -21.49
N SER A 97 11.59 -10.63 -22.56
CA SER A 97 12.03 -12.03 -22.49
C SER A 97 13.41 -12.18 -21.84
N TYR A 98 14.36 -11.29 -22.20
CA TYR A 98 15.67 -11.28 -21.60
C TYR A 98 15.59 -10.97 -20.09
N LEU A 99 14.87 -9.93 -19.67
CA LEU A 99 14.72 -9.57 -18.28
C LEU A 99 14.05 -10.68 -17.46
N GLN A 100 13.05 -11.35 -18.01
CA GLN A 100 12.43 -12.52 -17.37
C GLN A 100 13.41 -13.68 -17.24
N SER A 101 14.28 -13.90 -18.21
CA SER A 101 15.29 -14.98 -18.17
C SER A 101 16.31 -14.83 -17.05
N ILE A 102 16.53 -13.59 -16.57
CA ILE A 102 17.41 -13.26 -15.45
C ILE A 102 16.63 -13.05 -14.14
N GLY A 103 15.34 -13.39 -14.11
CA GLY A 103 14.48 -13.40 -12.91
C GLY A 103 13.75 -12.09 -12.61
N VAL A 104 13.74 -11.11 -13.52
CA VAL A 104 12.99 -9.85 -13.39
C VAL A 104 11.59 -10.03 -13.98
N SER A 105 10.54 -9.87 -13.16
CA SER A 105 9.16 -10.06 -13.59
C SER A 105 8.57 -8.78 -14.17
N PHE A 106 7.94 -8.87 -15.34
CA PHE A 106 7.19 -7.75 -15.91
C PHE A 106 5.94 -7.43 -15.06
N GLY A 107 5.70 -6.15 -14.80
CA GLY A 107 4.60 -5.65 -13.97
C GLY A 107 4.83 -5.75 -12.46
N GLY A 108 5.58 -6.76 -11.99
CA GLY A 108 5.90 -6.93 -10.57
C GLY A 108 7.19 -6.23 -10.13
N ASP A 109 8.24 -6.36 -10.94
CA ASP A 109 9.56 -5.80 -10.71
C ASP A 109 9.89 -4.71 -11.72
N LEU A 110 9.79 -5.03 -13.01
CA LEU A 110 9.95 -4.13 -14.15
C LEU A 110 8.66 -3.34 -14.33
N ASN A 111 8.74 -2.01 -14.22
CA ASN A 111 7.59 -1.12 -14.37
C ASN A 111 8.04 0.28 -14.80
N ALA A 112 7.08 1.15 -15.11
CA ALA A 112 7.29 2.58 -15.27
C ALA A 112 6.02 3.32 -14.86
N TYR A 113 6.09 4.64 -14.75
CA TYR A 113 4.91 5.47 -14.59
C TYR A 113 5.15 6.87 -15.16
N THR A 114 4.09 7.47 -15.66
CA THR A 114 4.06 8.85 -16.14
C THR A 114 3.12 9.69 -15.26
N GLY A 115 3.66 10.75 -14.69
CA GLY A 115 2.92 11.78 -13.96
C GLY A 115 2.68 13.03 -14.82
N PHE A 116 2.19 14.10 -14.18
CA PHE A 116 2.11 15.40 -14.82
C PHE A 116 3.49 15.96 -15.19
N ASP A 117 4.45 15.82 -14.30
CA ASP A 117 5.74 16.49 -14.36
C ASP A 117 6.94 15.57 -14.64
N GLU A 118 6.73 14.25 -14.56
CA GLU A 118 7.81 13.26 -14.66
C GLU A 118 7.37 11.95 -15.31
N THR A 119 8.38 11.21 -15.81
CA THR A 119 8.29 9.80 -16.19
C THR A 119 9.43 9.04 -15.50
N VAL A 120 9.14 7.93 -14.85
CA VAL A 120 10.16 7.15 -14.12
C VAL A 120 10.10 5.69 -14.53
N TYR A 121 11.25 5.17 -14.96
CA TYR A 121 11.44 3.76 -15.31
C TYR A 121 12.09 3.02 -14.16
N ILE A 122 11.59 1.84 -13.85
CA ILE A 122 11.93 1.00 -12.70
C ILE A 122 12.53 -0.30 -13.20
N LEU A 123 13.79 -0.56 -12.85
CA LEU A 123 14.50 -1.77 -13.27
C LEU A 123 15.37 -2.31 -12.12
N PRO A 124 14.88 -3.27 -11.34
CA PRO A 124 15.75 -4.05 -10.48
C PRO A 124 16.54 -5.05 -11.33
N ILE A 125 17.83 -5.21 -11.04
CA ILE A 125 18.72 -6.09 -11.82
C ILE A 125 19.59 -6.95 -10.88
N PRO A 126 19.77 -8.25 -11.15
CA PRO A 126 20.76 -9.06 -10.44
C PRO A 126 22.18 -8.51 -10.66
N SER A 127 23.00 -8.47 -9.60
CA SER A 127 24.39 -8.02 -9.66
C SER A 127 25.40 -9.17 -9.40
N ASP A 128 24.92 -10.41 -9.36
CA ASP A 128 25.76 -11.60 -9.20
C ASP A 128 26.56 -11.97 -10.45
N ASP A 129 26.21 -11.35 -11.58
CA ASP A 129 26.84 -11.50 -12.88
C ASP A 129 27.06 -10.13 -13.53
N GLU A 130 28.31 -9.88 -14.02
CA GLU A 130 28.67 -8.59 -14.59
C GLU A 130 27.92 -8.29 -15.91
N GLU A 131 27.64 -9.31 -16.71
CA GLU A 131 26.91 -9.15 -17.97
C GLU A 131 25.47 -8.73 -17.70
N LYS A 132 24.80 -9.34 -16.71
CA LYS A 132 23.44 -8.95 -16.29
C LYS A 132 23.39 -7.50 -15.81
N LEU A 133 24.35 -7.10 -14.94
CA LEU A 133 24.44 -5.73 -14.45
C LEU A 133 24.66 -4.72 -15.59
N ARG A 134 25.58 -5.00 -16.49
CA ARG A 134 25.85 -4.14 -17.66
C ARG A 134 24.63 -4.02 -18.56
N SER A 135 23.93 -5.13 -18.81
CA SER A 135 22.69 -5.12 -19.59
C SER A 135 21.61 -4.23 -18.98
N GLY A 136 21.48 -4.20 -17.65
CA GLY A 136 20.57 -3.27 -16.96
C GLY A 136 20.89 -1.80 -17.27
N PHE A 137 22.17 -1.40 -17.24
CA PHE A 137 22.57 -0.03 -17.61
C PHE A 137 22.37 0.26 -19.09
N MET A 138 22.56 -0.74 -19.96
CA MET A 138 22.30 -0.62 -21.40
C MET A 138 20.80 -0.40 -21.66
N VAL A 139 19.93 -1.15 -21.00
CA VAL A 139 18.47 -0.96 -21.07
C VAL A 139 18.06 0.45 -20.64
N LEU A 140 18.58 0.95 -19.51
CA LEU A 140 18.28 2.31 -19.08
C LEU A 140 18.77 3.38 -20.08
N ALA A 141 19.95 3.17 -20.68
CA ALA A 141 20.49 4.09 -21.67
C ALA A 141 19.70 4.07 -22.98
N ASP A 142 19.16 2.91 -23.36
CA ASP A 142 18.25 2.78 -24.50
C ASP A 142 16.91 3.50 -24.22
N TRP A 143 16.36 3.37 -23.04
CA TRP A 143 15.16 4.15 -22.67
C TRP A 143 15.41 5.66 -22.69
N ALA A 144 16.60 6.08 -22.27
CA ALA A 144 16.98 7.49 -22.27
C ALA A 144 17.17 8.12 -23.66
N GLY A 145 17.58 7.33 -24.67
CA GLY A 145 17.94 7.90 -25.98
C GLY A 145 18.03 6.89 -27.12
N GLY A 146 17.40 5.72 -27.01
CA GLY A 146 17.48 4.64 -27.98
C GLY A 146 16.15 3.96 -28.34
N VAL A 147 15.01 4.51 -27.92
CA VAL A 147 13.68 3.97 -28.31
C VAL A 147 13.46 4.18 -29.80
N LEU A 148 13.04 3.13 -30.52
CA LEU A 148 12.98 3.14 -31.98
C LEU A 148 11.74 3.83 -32.55
N MET A 149 10.58 3.74 -31.88
CA MET A 149 9.32 4.33 -32.34
C MET A 149 8.92 3.86 -33.74
N GLU A 150 9.01 2.53 -33.99
CA GLU A 150 8.62 1.95 -35.29
C GLU A 150 7.10 2.06 -35.48
N GLU A 151 6.65 2.26 -36.72
CA GLU A 151 5.24 2.52 -37.04
C GLU A 151 4.33 1.34 -36.67
N ASP A 152 4.75 0.11 -36.96
CA ASP A 152 3.99 -1.10 -36.63
C ASP A 152 3.87 -1.29 -35.11
N ASP A 153 4.87 -0.91 -34.33
CA ASP A 153 4.84 -0.99 -32.86
C ASP A 153 3.95 0.10 -32.26
N ILE A 154 4.00 1.32 -32.79
CA ILE A 154 3.08 2.40 -32.40
C ILE A 154 1.63 1.97 -32.62
N ASP A 155 1.32 1.43 -33.83
CA ASP A 155 -0.04 1.02 -34.15
C ASP A 155 -0.52 -0.16 -33.28
N GLY A 156 0.39 -1.09 -32.93
CA GLY A 156 0.10 -2.17 -32.00
C GLY A 156 -0.23 -1.68 -30.60
N GLU A 157 0.46 -0.62 -30.11
CA GLU A 157 0.32 -0.12 -28.75
C GLU A 157 -0.93 0.76 -28.56
N ARG A 158 -1.47 1.38 -29.63
CA ARG A 158 -2.71 2.18 -29.53
C ARG A 158 -3.85 1.40 -28.87
N GLY A 159 -4.05 0.16 -29.28
CA GLY A 159 -5.10 -0.72 -28.74
C GLY A 159 -4.90 -1.02 -27.25
N ILE A 160 -3.65 -1.24 -26.83
CA ILE A 160 -3.30 -1.54 -25.43
C ILE A 160 -3.59 -0.35 -24.52
N ILE A 161 -3.23 0.87 -24.94
CA ILE A 161 -3.52 2.10 -24.17
C ILE A 161 -5.03 2.39 -24.11
N VAL A 162 -5.77 2.13 -25.20
CA VAL A 162 -7.24 2.25 -25.21
C VAL A 162 -7.87 1.23 -24.23
N GLU A 163 -7.36 0.01 -24.15
CA GLU A 163 -7.84 -0.97 -23.17
C GLU A 163 -7.46 -0.58 -21.72
N GLU A 164 -6.30 0.03 -21.50
CA GLU A 164 -5.95 0.60 -20.21
C GLU A 164 -6.92 1.73 -19.80
N TRP A 165 -7.14 2.68 -20.70
CA TRP A 165 -8.12 3.74 -20.48
C TRP A 165 -9.51 3.18 -20.17
N ARG A 166 -9.96 2.17 -20.94
CA ARG A 166 -11.26 1.49 -20.74
C ARG A 166 -11.36 0.85 -19.36
N THR A 167 -10.29 0.20 -18.92
CA THR A 167 -10.22 -0.41 -17.60
C THR A 167 -10.34 0.64 -16.47
N GLY A 168 -9.77 1.82 -16.69
CA GLY A 168 -9.85 2.97 -15.78
C GLY A 168 -11.21 3.69 -15.74
N GLN A 169 -12.13 3.40 -16.67
CA GLN A 169 -13.45 4.03 -16.69
C GLN A 169 -14.29 3.62 -15.47
N GLY A 170 -15.18 4.51 -15.02
CA GLY A 170 -16.07 4.25 -13.90
C GLY A 170 -16.49 5.55 -13.21
N TYR A 171 -17.27 5.43 -12.16
CA TYR A 171 -17.78 6.59 -11.42
C TYR A 171 -16.65 7.49 -10.86
N SER A 172 -15.56 6.91 -10.42
CA SER A 172 -14.44 7.68 -9.86
C SER A 172 -13.80 8.61 -10.89
N GLN A 173 -13.64 8.13 -12.13
CA GLN A 173 -13.13 8.96 -13.21
C GLN A 173 -14.15 10.03 -13.61
N ARG A 174 -15.43 9.66 -13.80
CA ARG A 174 -16.50 10.61 -14.15
C ARG A 174 -16.69 11.71 -13.10
N ILE A 175 -16.56 11.39 -11.81
CA ILE A 175 -16.57 12.36 -10.71
C ILE A 175 -15.32 13.25 -10.74
N ARG A 176 -14.12 12.66 -10.92
CA ARG A 176 -12.86 13.41 -11.01
C ARG A 176 -12.89 14.43 -12.15
N ASP A 177 -13.37 14.04 -13.32
CA ASP A 177 -13.45 14.91 -14.48
C ASP A 177 -14.38 16.13 -14.25
N LYS A 178 -15.34 16.02 -13.30
CA LYS A 178 -16.21 17.15 -12.90
C LYS A 178 -15.55 18.12 -11.93
N PHE A 179 -14.82 17.62 -10.94
CA PHE A 179 -14.28 18.49 -9.89
C PHE A 179 -12.84 18.96 -10.13
N LEU A 180 -12.03 18.18 -10.85
CA LEU A 180 -10.61 18.46 -11.03
C LEU A 180 -10.34 19.81 -11.73
N PRO A 181 -11.09 20.21 -12.80
CA PRO A 181 -10.93 21.52 -13.40
C PRO A 181 -11.17 22.66 -12.41
N VAL A 182 -12.16 22.52 -11.52
CA VAL A 182 -12.45 23.52 -10.47
C VAL A 182 -11.33 23.56 -9.43
N LEU A 183 -10.86 22.40 -8.96
CA LEU A 183 -9.79 22.29 -7.97
C LEU A 183 -8.47 22.87 -8.51
N LEU A 184 -8.16 22.61 -9.77
CA LEU A 184 -6.97 23.12 -10.46
C LEU A 184 -7.18 24.45 -11.17
N HIS A 185 -8.34 25.08 -10.98
CA HIS A 185 -8.69 26.41 -11.49
C HIS A 185 -8.38 26.55 -12.99
N ASP A 186 -8.87 25.58 -13.77
CA ASP A 186 -8.70 25.50 -15.24
C ASP A 186 -7.23 25.72 -15.72
N SER A 187 -6.25 25.37 -14.87
CA SER A 187 -4.84 25.41 -15.26
C SER A 187 -4.51 24.32 -16.28
N LYS A 188 -3.33 24.39 -16.88
CA LYS A 188 -2.87 23.36 -17.81
C LYS A 188 -2.88 21.95 -17.19
N TYR A 189 -2.68 21.82 -15.89
CA TYR A 189 -2.79 20.55 -15.17
C TYR A 189 -4.18 19.90 -15.28
N ALA A 190 -5.25 20.69 -15.33
CA ALA A 190 -6.60 20.18 -15.48
C ALA A 190 -6.84 19.52 -16.86
N ASP A 191 -6.12 19.94 -17.90
CA ASP A 191 -6.27 19.49 -19.29
C ASP A 191 -5.20 18.48 -19.76
N ARG A 192 -4.26 18.11 -18.90
CA ARG A 192 -3.11 17.25 -19.22
C ARG A 192 -3.01 16.02 -18.33
N LEU A 193 -4.15 15.33 -18.16
CA LEU A 193 -4.10 14.01 -17.49
C LEU A 193 -3.18 13.06 -18.27
N PRO A 194 -2.30 12.29 -17.62
CA PRO A 194 -1.29 11.45 -18.29
C PRO A 194 -1.88 10.44 -19.29
N ILE A 195 -3.06 9.87 -18.98
CA ILE A 195 -3.73 8.93 -19.91
C ILE A 195 -4.13 9.58 -21.25
N GLY A 196 -4.23 10.90 -21.28
CA GLY A 196 -4.50 11.71 -22.47
C GLY A 196 -5.91 11.69 -23.00
N LYS A 197 -6.03 12.04 -24.27
CA LYS A 197 -7.31 12.10 -25.02
C LYS A 197 -7.31 10.98 -26.05
N MET A 198 -8.30 10.12 -25.99
CA MET A 198 -8.34 8.89 -26.84
C MET A 198 -8.42 9.21 -28.33
N ASP A 199 -9.09 10.30 -28.71
CA ASP A 199 -9.13 10.74 -30.11
C ASP A 199 -7.72 11.11 -30.65
N ILE A 200 -6.82 11.59 -29.80
CA ILE A 200 -5.41 11.82 -30.12
C ILE A 200 -4.66 10.48 -30.12
N VAL A 201 -4.76 9.70 -29.04
CA VAL A 201 -4.06 8.40 -28.89
C VAL A 201 -4.31 7.46 -30.04
N GLU A 202 -5.56 7.40 -30.53
CA GLU A 202 -5.94 6.53 -31.65
C GLU A 202 -5.45 7.03 -33.01
N ASN A 203 -5.24 8.35 -33.19
CA ASN A 203 -5.11 8.96 -34.52
C ASN A 203 -3.90 9.86 -34.73
N PHE A 204 -2.99 10.05 -33.72
CA PHE A 204 -1.82 10.91 -33.92
C PHE A 204 -0.90 10.40 -35.04
N GLU A 205 -0.24 11.34 -35.74
CA GLU A 205 0.76 11.03 -36.76
C GLU A 205 2.07 10.58 -36.10
N TYR A 206 2.77 9.58 -36.64
CA TYR A 206 3.98 9.00 -36.04
C TYR A 206 5.04 10.04 -35.66
N GLU A 207 5.19 11.08 -36.49
CA GLU A 207 6.14 12.18 -36.21
C GLU A 207 5.75 13.02 -34.96
N THR A 208 4.51 12.96 -34.52
CA THR A 208 4.06 13.71 -33.34
C THR A 208 4.66 13.13 -32.06
N ILE A 209 4.67 11.80 -31.90
CA ILE A 209 5.32 11.14 -30.75
C ILE A 209 6.84 11.21 -30.86
N ARG A 210 7.40 11.03 -32.08
CA ARG A 210 8.84 11.16 -32.32
C ARG A 210 9.33 12.56 -31.96
N ARG A 211 8.54 13.61 -32.25
CA ARG A 211 8.81 15.00 -31.85
C ARG A 211 8.82 15.13 -30.32
N PHE A 212 7.84 14.57 -29.62
CA PHE A 212 7.80 14.60 -28.15
C PHE A 212 9.05 13.96 -27.54
N TYR A 213 9.38 12.75 -27.94
CA TYR A 213 10.56 12.05 -27.48
C TYR A 213 11.86 12.82 -27.75
N LYS A 214 12.06 13.32 -28.96
CA LYS A 214 13.22 14.11 -29.36
C LYS A 214 13.36 15.43 -28.59
N ASP A 215 12.25 16.11 -28.31
CA ASP A 215 12.28 17.41 -27.62
C ASP A 215 12.62 17.25 -26.14
N TRP A 216 12.15 16.18 -25.53
CA TRP A 216 12.11 16.07 -24.08
C TRP A 216 13.01 14.97 -23.48
N TYR A 217 13.27 13.85 -24.17
CA TYR A 217 14.14 12.80 -23.67
C TYR A 217 15.61 13.15 -23.94
N ARG A 218 16.16 13.93 -23.02
CA ARG A 218 17.53 14.48 -23.13
C ARG A 218 18.24 14.47 -21.78
N PRO A 219 19.58 14.28 -21.78
CA PRO A 219 20.36 14.07 -20.56
C PRO A 219 20.23 15.16 -19.49
N ASP A 220 20.07 16.44 -19.86
CA ASP A 220 19.97 17.54 -18.88
C ASP A 220 18.65 17.55 -18.09
N LEU A 221 17.66 16.77 -18.51
CA LEU A 221 16.37 16.55 -17.82
C LEU A 221 16.29 15.17 -17.15
N MET A 222 17.39 14.41 -17.05
CA MET A 222 17.39 13.04 -16.57
C MET A 222 18.29 12.83 -15.37
N ALA A 223 17.91 11.86 -14.55
CA ALA A 223 18.80 11.28 -13.54
C ALA A 223 18.77 9.75 -13.59
N VAL A 224 19.96 9.16 -13.39
CA VAL A 224 20.11 7.73 -13.12
C VAL A 224 20.33 7.52 -11.63
N VAL A 225 19.50 6.70 -11.03
CA VAL A 225 19.64 6.29 -9.62
C VAL A 225 19.97 4.81 -9.57
N ALA A 226 21.08 4.46 -8.92
CA ALA A 226 21.55 3.08 -8.75
C ALA A 226 21.86 2.81 -7.27
N VAL A 227 21.03 1.98 -6.63
CA VAL A 227 21.20 1.60 -5.20
C VAL A 227 21.19 0.09 -5.09
N GLY A 228 22.23 -0.51 -4.52
CA GLY A 228 22.27 -1.96 -4.39
C GLY A 228 23.56 -2.53 -3.85
N ASP A 229 23.64 -3.86 -3.93
CA ASP A 229 24.80 -4.63 -3.47
C ASP A 229 25.89 -4.66 -4.54
N GLU A 230 26.47 -3.48 -4.77
CA GLU A 230 27.58 -3.32 -5.71
C GLU A 230 28.47 -2.13 -5.28
N ASP A 231 29.73 -2.13 -5.75
CA ASP A 231 30.68 -1.05 -5.49
C ASP A 231 30.23 0.26 -6.17
N PRO A 232 30.12 1.38 -5.45
CA PRO A 232 29.74 2.66 -6.02
C PRO A 232 30.68 3.14 -7.14
N ASP A 233 32.00 2.82 -7.08
CA ASP A 233 32.94 3.19 -8.14
C ASP A 233 32.60 2.47 -9.45
N LYS A 234 32.16 1.20 -9.36
CA LYS A 234 31.72 0.42 -10.52
C LYS A 234 30.39 0.95 -11.08
N LEU A 235 29.42 1.24 -10.20
CA LEU A 235 28.14 1.82 -10.63
C LEU A 235 28.33 3.15 -11.33
N GLU A 236 29.19 4.03 -10.79
CA GLU A 236 29.51 5.32 -11.39
C GLU A 236 30.21 5.15 -12.74
N ALA A 237 31.14 4.20 -12.86
CA ALA A 237 31.82 3.89 -14.12
C ALA A 237 30.86 3.40 -15.20
N LEU A 238 29.90 2.57 -14.85
CA LEU A 238 28.83 2.09 -15.76
C LEU A 238 27.93 3.25 -16.23
N ILE A 239 27.55 4.15 -15.32
CA ILE A 239 26.79 5.35 -15.69
C ILE A 239 27.61 6.20 -16.68
N GLN A 240 28.88 6.44 -16.41
CA GLN A 240 29.74 7.18 -17.32
C GLN A 240 29.86 6.49 -18.69
N GLU A 241 30.05 5.19 -18.73
CA GLU A 241 30.19 4.41 -19.96
C GLU A 241 28.92 4.48 -20.83
N PHE A 242 27.75 4.23 -20.24
CA PHE A 242 26.51 4.09 -21.02
C PHE A 242 25.83 5.42 -21.34
N PHE A 243 25.99 6.45 -20.50
CA PHE A 243 25.21 7.70 -20.62
C PHE A 243 26.04 8.90 -21.13
N SER A 244 27.38 8.88 -21.09
CA SER A 244 28.18 10.03 -21.55
C SER A 244 28.06 10.31 -23.04
N GLY A 245 27.68 9.33 -23.83
CA GLY A 245 27.47 9.45 -25.27
C GLY A 245 26.12 10.05 -25.69
N LEU A 246 25.20 10.22 -24.75
CA LEU A 246 23.90 10.86 -25.03
C LEU A 246 24.08 12.35 -25.21
N GLU A 247 23.43 12.94 -26.22
CA GLU A 247 23.55 14.35 -26.59
C GLU A 247 22.24 15.11 -26.33
N ASN A 248 22.37 16.35 -25.88
CA ASN A 248 21.24 17.28 -25.87
C ASN A 248 21.03 17.86 -27.28
N PRO A 249 19.79 18.00 -27.75
CA PRO A 249 19.51 18.69 -29.02
C PRO A 249 20.07 20.12 -29.02
N LYS A 250 20.58 20.57 -30.16
CA LYS A 250 21.20 21.91 -30.26
C LYS A 250 20.23 23.06 -29.97
N ASP A 251 18.96 22.86 -30.34
CA ASP A 251 17.87 23.82 -30.17
C ASP A 251 16.87 23.28 -29.12
N SER A 252 17.37 22.87 -27.95
CA SER A 252 16.58 22.33 -26.88
C SER A 252 15.51 23.31 -26.40
N LYS A 253 14.25 22.87 -26.30
CA LYS A 253 13.17 23.62 -25.69
C LYS A 253 13.45 23.82 -24.19
N GLU A 254 13.22 25.02 -23.67
CA GLU A 254 13.28 25.25 -22.23
C GLU A 254 12.13 24.50 -21.54
N ARG A 255 12.43 23.77 -20.45
CA ARG A 255 11.40 23.15 -19.62
C ARG A 255 10.67 24.22 -18.83
N GLN A 256 9.46 24.50 -19.23
CA GLN A 256 8.61 25.48 -18.55
C GLN A 256 8.04 24.89 -17.26
N SER A 257 7.87 25.76 -16.25
CA SER A 257 7.10 25.47 -15.05
C SER A 257 5.67 26.02 -15.22
N PHE A 258 4.71 25.26 -14.78
CA PHE A 258 3.31 25.63 -14.81
C PHE A 258 2.79 25.77 -13.38
N THR A 259 1.87 26.68 -13.16
CA THR A 259 1.29 26.97 -11.86
C THR A 259 -0.22 26.85 -11.91
N VAL A 260 -0.84 26.56 -10.77
CA VAL A 260 -2.27 26.65 -10.58
C VAL A 260 -2.59 28.08 -10.13
N PRO A 261 -3.47 28.83 -10.85
CA PRO A 261 -3.80 30.19 -10.46
C PRO A 261 -4.42 30.27 -9.07
N GLU A 262 -4.09 31.35 -8.34
CA GLU A 262 -4.75 31.71 -7.09
C GLU A 262 -6.11 32.34 -7.36
N HIS A 263 -7.01 32.32 -6.35
CA HIS A 263 -8.34 32.93 -6.42
C HIS A 263 -8.77 33.46 -5.05
N ASP A 264 -9.49 34.57 -5.03
CA ASP A 264 -9.97 35.20 -3.80
C ASP A 264 -11.27 34.56 -3.29
N GLU A 265 -12.08 33.99 -4.21
CA GLU A 265 -13.38 33.41 -3.90
C GLU A 265 -13.25 31.95 -3.43
N THR A 266 -14.18 31.49 -2.62
CA THR A 266 -14.32 30.06 -2.30
C THR A 266 -15.06 29.38 -3.44
N PHE A 267 -14.45 28.37 -4.03
CA PHE A 267 -15.12 27.51 -5.02
C PHE A 267 -15.82 26.34 -4.34
N VAL A 268 -17.03 26.06 -4.79
CA VAL A 268 -17.80 24.88 -4.36
C VAL A 268 -18.14 24.05 -5.59
N THR A 269 -17.73 22.78 -5.59
CA THR A 269 -18.08 21.85 -6.67
C THR A 269 -18.81 20.65 -6.11
N ILE A 270 -19.94 20.31 -6.74
CA ILE A 270 -20.79 19.17 -6.37
C ILE A 270 -20.83 18.23 -7.55
N ALA A 271 -20.12 17.11 -7.43
CA ALA A 271 -20.02 16.09 -8.46
C ALA A 271 -20.78 14.84 -8.03
N THR A 272 -21.85 14.52 -8.76
CA THR A 272 -22.63 13.31 -8.50
C THR A 272 -22.51 12.30 -9.63
N ASP A 273 -22.67 11.02 -9.28
CA ASP A 273 -22.69 9.92 -10.23
C ASP A 273 -23.60 8.79 -9.72
N HIS A 274 -24.30 8.12 -10.64
CA HIS A 274 -25.25 7.07 -10.29
C HIS A 274 -24.62 5.81 -9.68
N GLU A 275 -23.33 5.56 -9.96
CA GLU A 275 -22.56 4.42 -9.43
C GLU A 275 -21.72 4.80 -8.19
N SER A 276 -21.73 6.05 -7.75
CA SER A 276 -20.99 6.48 -6.56
C SER A 276 -21.50 5.79 -5.30
N PRO A 277 -20.63 5.17 -4.48
CA PRO A 277 -21.04 4.39 -3.31
C PRO A 277 -21.39 5.24 -2.09
N GLY A 278 -21.07 6.55 -2.07
CA GLY A 278 -21.30 7.36 -0.88
C GLY A 278 -20.97 8.83 -1.06
N ILE A 279 -21.25 9.59 0.00
CA ILE A 279 -20.98 11.03 0.04
C ILE A 279 -19.58 11.24 0.64
N GLN A 280 -18.74 12.00 -0.10
CA GLN A 280 -17.45 12.46 0.37
C GLN A 280 -17.42 14.00 0.35
N ILE A 281 -16.82 14.58 1.37
CA ILE A 281 -16.63 16.02 1.51
C ILE A 281 -15.15 16.28 1.71
N GLN A 282 -14.61 17.23 0.98
CA GLN A 282 -13.22 17.66 1.10
C GLN A 282 -13.16 19.19 1.07
N LEU A 283 -12.60 19.77 2.10
CA LEU A 283 -12.32 21.19 2.22
C LEU A 283 -10.83 21.38 1.95
N TYR A 284 -10.49 21.87 0.77
CA TYR A 284 -9.12 22.18 0.37
C TYR A 284 -8.81 23.66 0.61
N TYR A 285 -7.67 23.91 1.23
CA TYR A 285 -7.04 25.21 1.37
C TYR A 285 -5.71 25.14 0.63
N LYS A 286 -5.66 25.76 -0.56
CA LYS A 286 -4.48 25.69 -1.43
C LYS A 286 -3.40 26.64 -0.96
N HIS A 287 -2.16 26.21 -1.04
CA HIS A 287 -0.97 26.95 -0.64
C HIS A 287 0.10 26.82 -1.72
N LYS A 288 0.95 27.82 -1.82
CA LYS A 288 2.18 27.67 -2.59
C LYS A 288 3.03 26.57 -1.95
N ALA A 289 3.63 25.70 -2.76
CA ALA A 289 4.50 24.65 -2.27
C ALA A 289 5.63 25.19 -1.39
N LEU A 290 5.87 24.53 -0.26
CA LEU A 290 6.94 24.91 0.65
C LEU A 290 8.30 24.58 0.05
N PRO A 291 9.30 25.45 0.26
CA PRO A 291 10.66 25.09 -0.09
C PRO A 291 11.14 23.88 0.75
N THR A 292 11.99 23.06 0.13
CA THR A 292 12.49 21.80 0.72
C THR A 292 14.03 21.78 0.72
N LYS A 293 14.65 22.86 1.20
CA LYS A 293 16.10 23.00 1.13
C LYS A 293 16.78 23.10 2.49
N THR A 294 16.26 23.93 3.37
CA THR A 294 16.92 24.29 4.62
C THR A 294 16.36 23.53 5.82
N VAL A 295 17.10 23.53 6.92
CA VAL A 295 16.65 23.01 8.22
C VAL A 295 15.38 23.72 8.70
N GLU A 296 15.24 25.02 8.40
CA GLU A 296 14.03 25.76 8.77
C GLU A 296 12.82 25.33 7.91
N ASP A 297 13.04 25.04 6.62
CA ASP A 297 11.99 24.46 5.77
C ASP A 297 11.52 23.12 6.34
N TYR A 298 12.47 22.29 6.79
CA TYR A 298 12.17 21.01 7.41
C TYR A 298 11.33 21.17 8.69
N LYS A 299 11.69 22.14 9.56
CA LYS A 299 10.90 22.49 10.76
C LYS A 299 9.48 22.92 10.39
N ASN A 300 9.33 23.71 9.33
CA ASN A 300 8.02 24.19 8.90
C ASN A 300 7.12 23.04 8.38
N ILE A 301 7.68 22.07 7.69
CA ILE A 301 6.95 20.85 7.29
C ILE A 301 6.60 20.01 8.53
N LEU A 302 7.54 19.85 9.47
CA LEU A 302 7.31 19.13 10.71
C LEU A 302 6.18 19.72 11.55
N LYS A 303 6.13 21.04 11.68
CA LYS A 303 5.05 21.77 12.38
C LYS A 303 3.68 21.47 11.75
N ARG A 304 3.58 21.42 10.41
CA ARG A 304 2.33 21.10 9.70
C ARG A 304 1.91 19.64 9.91
N ARG A 305 2.87 18.72 9.96
CA ARG A 305 2.60 17.32 10.32
C ARG A 305 2.05 17.18 11.73
N LEU A 306 2.62 17.93 12.69
CA LEU A 306 2.12 17.97 14.08
C LEU A 306 0.68 18.50 14.11
N TYR A 307 0.42 19.63 13.45
CA TYR A 307 -0.91 20.24 13.36
C TYR A 307 -1.96 19.27 12.79
N SER A 308 -1.68 18.72 11.61
CA SER A 308 -2.59 17.78 10.94
C SER A 308 -2.82 16.50 11.73
N GLY A 309 -1.78 16.00 12.42
CA GLY A 309 -1.87 14.82 13.28
C GLY A 309 -2.79 15.04 14.50
N MET A 310 -2.70 16.20 15.15
CA MET A 310 -3.57 16.54 16.29
C MET A 310 -5.03 16.73 15.84
N LEU A 311 -5.25 17.45 14.74
CA LEU A 311 -6.60 17.66 14.24
C LEU A 311 -7.24 16.33 13.79
N SER A 312 -6.48 15.46 13.14
CA SER A 312 -6.98 14.13 12.76
C SER A 312 -7.39 13.29 13.97
N GLN A 313 -6.67 13.39 15.09
CA GLN A 313 -7.05 12.71 16.35
C GLN A 313 -8.39 13.22 16.88
N ARG A 314 -8.62 14.55 16.87
CA ARG A 314 -9.91 15.12 17.30
C ARG A 314 -11.06 14.67 16.41
N LEU A 315 -10.87 14.68 15.09
CA LEU A 315 -11.88 14.22 14.15
C LEU A 315 -12.20 12.72 14.33
N ASP A 316 -11.17 11.91 14.67
CA ASP A 316 -11.36 10.49 14.99
C ASP A 316 -12.17 10.28 16.29
N GLU A 317 -11.98 11.12 17.31
CA GLU A 317 -12.79 11.09 18.53
C GLU A 317 -14.26 11.50 18.29
N ILE A 318 -14.49 12.48 17.42
CA ILE A 318 -15.85 12.92 17.07
C ILE A 318 -16.62 11.79 16.37
N ARG A 319 -15.98 11.05 15.44
CA ARG A 319 -16.63 9.96 14.71
C ARG A 319 -17.06 8.75 15.56
N GLN A 320 -16.52 8.62 16.78
CA GLN A 320 -16.86 7.53 17.69
C GLN A 320 -18.09 7.83 18.57
N LYS A 321 -18.66 9.02 18.46
CA LYS A 321 -19.89 9.39 19.17
C LYS A 321 -21.13 8.86 18.47
N SER A 322 -22.19 8.58 19.22
CA SER A 322 -23.46 8.08 18.68
C SER A 322 -24.15 9.04 17.72
N ASP A 323 -23.90 10.34 17.87
CA ASP A 323 -24.42 11.41 17.02
C ASP A 323 -23.41 11.92 15.98
N ALA A 324 -22.37 11.14 15.70
CA ALA A 324 -21.29 11.53 14.80
C ALA A 324 -21.81 12.09 13.45
N PRO A 325 -21.24 13.22 13.00
CA PRO A 325 -21.64 13.84 11.75
C PRO A 325 -21.09 13.10 10.52
N PHE A 326 -20.06 12.28 10.71
CA PHE A 326 -19.37 11.56 9.63
C PHE A 326 -19.02 10.13 10.06
N ILE A 327 -18.90 9.26 9.05
CA ILE A 327 -18.45 7.86 9.19
C ILE A 327 -16.94 7.81 9.37
N TYR A 328 -16.23 8.67 8.63
CA TYR A 328 -14.80 8.89 8.69
C TYR A 328 -14.51 10.37 8.55
N ALA A 329 -13.48 10.87 9.21
CA ALA A 329 -12.93 12.21 8.97
C ALA A 329 -11.43 12.25 9.29
N GLY A 330 -10.74 13.20 8.67
CA GLY A 330 -9.31 13.40 8.85
C GLY A 330 -8.83 14.76 8.35
N ALA A 331 -7.61 15.11 8.70
CA ALA A 331 -6.91 16.30 8.25
C ALA A 331 -5.53 15.94 7.67
N GLY A 332 -5.07 16.67 6.66
CA GLY A 332 -3.79 16.42 6.02
C GLY A 332 -3.15 17.69 5.44
N TYR A 333 -1.84 17.68 5.33
CA TYR A 333 -1.06 18.62 4.57
C TYR A 333 -0.17 17.86 3.58
N GLY A 334 -0.18 18.22 2.31
CA GLY A 334 0.58 17.57 1.28
C GLY A 334 0.75 18.40 0.02
N ASN A 335 1.51 17.86 -0.94
CA ASN A 335 1.68 18.42 -2.26
C ASN A 335 0.61 17.86 -3.21
N PHE A 336 0.11 18.66 -4.15
CA PHE A 336 -0.87 18.26 -5.15
C PHE A 336 -0.26 18.16 -6.56
N VAL A 337 0.39 19.22 -6.99
CA VAL A 337 1.24 19.30 -8.18
C VAL A 337 2.45 20.14 -7.82
N ARG A 338 3.49 20.16 -8.65
CA ARG A 338 4.83 20.65 -8.34
C ARG A 338 4.89 21.96 -7.52
N ASP A 339 4.06 22.95 -7.85
CA ASP A 339 4.08 24.27 -7.19
C ASP A 339 2.91 24.49 -6.20
N LEU A 340 2.09 23.46 -5.97
CA LEU A 340 0.88 23.56 -5.17
C LEU A 340 0.85 22.56 -4.03
N ASP A 341 0.93 23.08 -2.79
CA ASP A 341 0.56 22.32 -1.59
C ASP A 341 -0.90 22.58 -1.22
N TYR A 342 -1.43 21.76 -0.35
CA TYR A 342 -2.74 21.97 0.26
C TYR A 342 -2.76 21.54 1.73
N PHE A 343 -3.56 22.23 2.50
CA PHE A 343 -4.12 21.69 3.74
C PHE A 343 -5.56 21.27 3.46
N SER A 344 -5.99 20.15 4.01
CA SER A 344 -7.39 19.71 3.84
C SER A 344 -7.95 19.08 5.11
N THR A 345 -9.28 19.24 5.28
CA THR A 345 -10.10 18.41 6.15
C THR A 345 -11.15 17.71 5.31
N SER A 346 -11.41 16.44 5.60
CA SER A 346 -12.28 15.62 4.78
C SER A 346 -13.11 14.65 5.62
N GLY A 347 -14.23 14.19 5.07
CA GLY A 347 -15.07 13.20 5.71
C GLY A 347 -15.94 12.40 4.75
N ALA A 348 -16.19 11.13 5.10
CA ALA A 348 -17.21 10.28 4.50
C ALA A 348 -18.49 10.39 5.33
N VAL A 349 -19.63 10.50 4.67
CA VAL A 349 -20.87 10.98 5.30
C VAL A 349 -22.05 10.07 4.99
N ALA A 350 -22.92 9.87 5.97
CA ALA A 350 -24.17 9.16 5.76
C ALA A 350 -25.18 10.02 4.94
N PRO A 351 -26.10 9.38 4.20
CA PRO A 351 -27.16 10.08 3.46
C PRO A 351 -27.90 11.12 4.31
N GLY A 352 -28.14 12.29 3.72
CA GLY A 352 -28.84 13.40 4.37
C GLY A 352 -28.04 14.16 5.45
N LYS A 353 -26.77 13.80 5.73
CA LYS A 353 -25.92 14.46 6.75
C LYS A 353 -24.87 15.42 6.16
N ALA A 354 -24.85 15.69 4.86
CA ALA A 354 -23.79 16.47 4.22
C ALA A 354 -23.57 17.86 4.87
N SER A 355 -24.64 18.65 5.04
CA SER A 355 -24.53 19.96 5.69
C SER A 355 -24.03 19.90 7.14
N ILE A 356 -24.45 18.87 7.89
CA ILE A 356 -24.03 18.67 9.29
C ILE A 356 -22.53 18.35 9.34
N ALA A 357 -22.04 17.51 8.43
CA ALA A 357 -20.64 17.13 8.36
C ALA A 357 -19.74 18.29 7.90
N ILE A 358 -20.14 19.05 6.87
CA ILE A 358 -19.42 20.26 6.45
C ILE A 358 -19.29 21.22 7.63
N LYS A 359 -20.39 21.48 8.31
CA LYS A 359 -20.41 22.35 9.50
C LYS A 359 -19.47 21.84 10.58
N ALA A 360 -19.47 20.54 10.89
CA ALA A 360 -18.59 19.95 11.91
C ALA A 360 -17.10 20.04 11.54
N LEU A 361 -16.74 19.87 10.27
CA LEU A 361 -15.36 20.06 9.80
C LEU A 361 -14.93 21.54 9.93
N ILE A 362 -15.79 22.48 9.61
CA ILE A 362 -15.53 23.93 9.75
C ILE A 362 -15.43 24.27 11.25
N GLU A 363 -16.38 23.78 12.09
CA GLU A 363 -16.39 24.01 13.54
C GLU A 363 -15.10 23.55 14.19
N GLU A 364 -14.55 22.40 13.80
CA GLU A 364 -13.33 21.90 14.44
C GLU A 364 -12.10 22.69 13.98
N ASN A 365 -12.02 23.10 12.71
CA ASN A 365 -11.01 24.04 12.26
C ASN A 365 -11.08 25.38 13.02
N GLU A 366 -12.29 25.92 13.18
CA GLU A 366 -12.52 27.19 13.91
C GLU A 366 -12.25 27.04 15.41
N ARG A 367 -12.60 25.88 16.03
CA ARG A 367 -12.28 25.58 17.43
C ARG A 367 -10.78 25.63 17.67
N VAL A 368 -9.97 25.08 16.74
CA VAL A 368 -8.51 25.17 16.83
C VAL A 368 -8.04 26.62 16.64
N ALA A 369 -8.66 27.38 15.75
CA ALA A 369 -8.31 28.80 15.55
C ALA A 369 -8.61 29.66 16.78
N GLN A 370 -9.71 29.39 17.52
CA GLN A 370 -10.12 30.14 18.72
C GLN A 370 -9.36 29.71 19.98
N PHE A 371 -9.19 28.42 20.22
CA PHE A 371 -8.71 27.87 21.49
C PHE A 371 -7.38 27.12 21.39
N GLY A 372 -6.94 26.77 20.18
CA GLY A 372 -5.74 25.97 19.95
C GLY A 372 -5.90 24.48 20.30
N PHE A 373 -4.78 23.80 20.26
CA PHE A 373 -4.60 22.45 20.78
C PHE A 373 -4.13 22.51 22.24
N THR A 374 -4.06 21.34 22.89
CA THR A 374 -3.53 21.18 24.25
C THR A 374 -2.10 20.64 24.23
N ASP A 375 -1.36 20.83 25.32
CA ASP A 375 0.00 20.27 25.50
C ASP A 375 -0.02 18.74 25.39
N GLN A 376 -1.07 18.08 25.86
CA GLN A 376 -1.18 16.62 25.84
C GLN A 376 -1.36 16.09 24.41
N GLU A 377 -2.13 16.77 23.56
CA GLU A 377 -2.27 16.43 22.13
C GLU A 377 -0.92 16.58 21.43
N LEU A 378 -0.22 17.70 21.65
CA LEU A 378 1.09 17.94 21.06
C LEU A 378 2.10 16.87 21.47
N GLU A 379 2.19 16.55 22.76
CA GLU A 379 3.13 15.55 23.26
C GLU A 379 2.83 14.14 22.73
N ARG A 380 1.56 13.77 22.53
CA ARG A 380 1.21 12.48 21.91
C ARG A 380 1.70 12.38 20.46
N VAL A 381 1.46 13.41 19.67
CA VAL A 381 1.89 13.39 18.26
C VAL A 381 3.42 13.45 18.17
N LYS A 382 4.08 14.26 19.00
CA LYS A 382 5.56 14.27 19.11
C LYS A 382 6.11 12.90 19.46
N LYS A 383 5.55 12.21 20.47
CA LYS A 383 5.98 10.83 20.83
C LYS A 383 5.83 9.86 19.65
N SER A 384 4.73 9.94 18.90
CA SER A 384 4.50 9.05 17.75
C SER A 384 5.48 9.32 16.61
N LEU A 385 5.74 10.58 16.26
CA LEU A 385 6.72 10.95 15.23
C LEU A 385 8.16 10.62 15.65
N MET A 386 8.50 10.84 16.91
CA MET A 386 9.80 10.48 17.48
C MET A 386 10.05 8.96 17.42
N ASN A 387 9.05 8.15 17.84
CA ASN A 387 9.13 6.70 17.75
C ASN A 387 9.31 6.21 16.31
N SER A 388 8.59 6.82 15.36
CA SER A 388 8.75 6.49 13.93
C SER A 388 10.15 6.82 13.42
N ALA A 389 10.73 7.97 13.79
CA ALA A 389 12.08 8.36 13.41
C ALA A 389 13.15 7.45 14.06
N GLU A 390 12.99 7.10 15.34
CA GLU A 390 13.86 6.16 16.07
C GLU A 390 13.90 4.79 15.36
N ARG A 391 12.73 4.24 15.01
CA ARG A 391 12.63 2.98 14.27
C ARG A 391 13.33 3.05 12.92
N ALA A 392 13.08 4.11 12.15
CA ALA A 392 13.70 4.30 10.84
C ALA A 392 15.24 4.38 10.96
N ALA A 393 15.76 5.04 11.98
CA ALA A 393 17.20 5.11 12.26
C ALA A 393 17.77 3.74 12.64
N LYS A 394 17.11 3.00 13.54
CA LYS A 394 17.53 1.64 13.92
C LYS A 394 17.54 0.69 12.72
N GLU A 395 16.56 0.81 11.80
CA GLU A 395 16.43 -0.03 10.61
C GLU A 395 17.28 0.44 9.42
N MET A 396 17.99 1.55 9.52
CA MET A 396 18.72 2.16 8.41
C MET A 396 19.66 1.18 7.67
N ASN A 397 20.35 0.30 8.40
CA ASN A 397 21.26 -0.70 7.85
C ASN A 397 20.55 -2.01 7.42
N LYS A 398 19.25 -2.10 7.65
CA LYS A 398 18.39 -3.23 7.28
C LYS A 398 17.35 -2.83 6.22
N ALA A 399 17.36 -1.57 5.77
CA ALA A 399 16.49 -1.08 4.71
C ALA A 399 16.81 -1.75 3.36
N GLU A 400 15.78 -2.13 2.62
CA GLU A 400 15.94 -2.67 1.27
C GLU A 400 16.25 -1.55 0.26
N SER A 401 17.06 -1.83 -0.75
CA SER A 401 17.47 -0.89 -1.80
C SER A 401 16.27 -0.25 -2.51
N GLY A 402 15.20 -1.03 -2.76
CA GLY A 402 13.96 -0.55 -3.36
C GLY A 402 13.27 0.56 -2.55
N SER A 403 13.43 0.59 -1.22
CA SER A 403 12.88 1.66 -0.37
C SER A 403 13.75 2.93 -0.36
N LEU A 404 15.02 2.84 -0.76
CA LEU A 404 15.96 3.96 -0.74
C LEU A 404 15.96 4.75 -2.04
N VAL A 405 15.75 4.08 -3.19
CA VAL A 405 15.82 4.74 -4.51
C VAL A 405 14.80 5.86 -4.66
N GLY A 406 13.59 5.69 -4.13
CA GLY A 406 12.50 6.66 -4.26
C GLY A 406 12.85 8.05 -3.73
N LYS A 407 13.60 8.15 -2.62
CA LYS A 407 13.99 9.45 -2.06
C LYS A 407 14.94 10.24 -2.98
N TYR A 408 15.80 9.56 -3.75
CA TYR A 408 16.71 10.21 -4.68
C TYR A 408 15.99 10.61 -5.97
N VAL A 409 15.02 9.82 -6.40
CA VAL A 409 14.11 10.18 -7.50
C VAL A 409 13.36 11.46 -7.15
N SER A 410 12.70 11.51 -5.98
CA SER A 410 11.97 12.72 -5.53
C SER A 410 12.92 13.90 -5.28
N HIS A 411 14.13 13.68 -4.78
CA HIS A 411 15.13 14.74 -4.65
C HIS A 411 15.49 15.35 -5.99
N PHE A 412 15.69 14.54 -7.04
CA PHE A 412 15.98 15.04 -8.38
C PHE A 412 14.80 15.78 -9.00
N LEU A 413 13.61 15.21 -8.93
CA LEU A 413 12.42 15.72 -9.64
C LEU A 413 11.80 16.93 -8.96
N GLU A 414 11.74 16.93 -7.63
CA GLU A 414 10.95 17.88 -6.83
C GLU A 414 11.82 18.72 -5.89
N GLY A 415 13.09 18.36 -5.72
CA GLY A 415 13.95 18.95 -4.69
C GLY A 415 13.62 18.50 -3.28
N SER A 416 12.85 17.41 -3.12
CA SER A 416 12.47 16.85 -1.82
C SER A 416 13.69 16.49 -0.96
N PHE A 417 13.54 16.50 0.35
CA PHE A 417 14.62 16.12 1.27
C PHE A 417 15.06 14.67 1.06
N ALA A 418 16.37 14.42 1.10
CA ALA A 418 16.95 13.09 0.95
C ALA A 418 18.03 12.82 1.99
N GLU A 419 17.78 13.25 3.21
CA GLU A 419 18.62 13.03 4.39
C GLU A 419 18.65 11.55 4.79
N ASP A 420 19.66 11.16 5.58
CA ASP A 420 19.66 9.84 6.20
C ASP A 420 18.75 9.77 7.43
N GLN A 421 18.33 8.54 7.79
CA GLN A 421 17.38 8.32 8.87
C GLN A 421 17.97 8.63 10.26
N GLN A 422 19.29 8.49 10.43
CA GLN A 422 19.97 8.79 11.68
C GLN A 422 19.98 10.31 11.91
N TRP A 423 20.30 11.09 10.87
CA TRP A 423 20.23 12.55 10.94
C TRP A 423 18.80 13.03 11.27
N ARG A 424 17.79 12.43 10.65
CA ARG A 424 16.38 12.75 10.92
C ARG A 424 16.03 12.51 12.40
N TYR A 425 16.44 11.38 12.94
CA TYR A 425 16.18 11.04 14.33
C TYR A 425 16.88 12.02 15.30
N GLU A 426 18.17 12.30 15.07
CA GLU A 426 18.94 13.28 15.87
C GLU A 426 18.34 14.68 15.77
N PHE A 427 17.95 15.09 14.57
CA PHE A 427 17.24 16.35 14.35
C PHE A 427 15.92 16.42 15.12
N TYR A 428 15.14 15.34 15.11
CA TYR A 428 13.90 15.29 15.88
C TYR A 428 14.15 15.36 17.38
N GLN A 429 15.18 14.69 17.90
CA GLN A 429 15.57 14.78 19.31
C GLN A 429 15.92 16.22 19.72
N GLU A 430 16.58 16.97 18.84
CA GLU A 430 16.94 18.36 19.11
C GLU A 430 15.76 19.32 18.98
N VAL A 431 14.96 19.17 17.93
CA VAL A 431 13.96 20.17 17.52
C VAL A 431 12.60 19.95 18.15
N MET A 432 12.15 18.71 18.35
CA MET A 432 10.82 18.42 18.95
C MET A 432 10.58 19.11 20.32
N PRO A 433 11.55 19.12 21.25
CA PRO A 433 11.37 19.85 22.51
C PRO A 433 11.26 21.36 22.35
N GLN A 434 11.79 21.92 21.26
CA GLN A 434 11.80 23.37 21.01
C GLN A 434 10.50 23.86 20.35
N ILE A 435 9.77 22.97 19.67
CA ILE A 435 8.50 23.34 19.03
C ILE A 435 7.45 23.54 20.13
N SER A 436 7.01 24.78 20.27
CA SER A 436 6.02 25.16 21.28
C SER A 436 4.58 24.94 20.77
N LEU A 437 3.65 24.82 21.72
CA LEU A 437 2.22 24.76 21.41
C LEU A 437 1.74 26.06 20.73
N GLU A 438 2.30 27.22 21.15
CA GLU A 438 1.98 28.51 20.56
C GLU A 438 2.33 28.57 19.06
N GLU A 439 3.51 28.07 18.66
CA GLU A 439 3.91 28.00 17.24
C GLU A 439 2.96 27.14 16.42
N ILE A 440 2.51 26.01 16.96
CA ILE A 440 1.57 25.13 16.28
C ILE A 440 0.19 25.76 16.19
N ASN A 441 -0.30 26.36 17.28
CA ASN A 441 -1.60 27.03 17.30
C ASN A 441 -1.66 28.21 16.34
N ALA A 442 -0.54 28.92 16.14
CA ALA A 442 -0.45 29.99 15.16
C ALA A 442 -0.67 29.52 13.71
N LEU A 443 -0.43 28.25 13.42
CA LEU A 443 -0.66 27.67 12.08
C LEU A 443 -2.14 27.62 11.69
N ALA A 444 -3.07 27.63 12.63
CA ALA A 444 -4.50 27.61 12.32
C ALA A 444 -4.87 28.74 11.33
N LYS A 445 -4.38 29.96 11.58
CA LYS A 445 -4.62 31.12 10.71
C LYS A 445 -3.80 31.12 9.41
N VAL A 446 -2.81 30.24 9.30
CA VAL A 446 -1.99 30.09 8.08
C VAL A 446 -2.59 29.01 7.16
N LEU A 447 -3.04 27.91 7.76
CA LEU A 447 -3.50 26.74 7.03
C LEU A 447 -4.96 26.87 6.57
N VAL A 448 -5.81 27.47 7.41
CA VAL A 448 -7.22 27.71 7.10
C VAL A 448 -7.34 29.14 6.60
N ARG A 449 -7.53 29.30 5.28
CA ARG A 449 -7.57 30.57 4.58
C ARG A 449 -8.98 30.85 4.09
N ASP A 450 -9.32 32.11 3.86
CA ASP A 450 -10.58 32.53 3.25
C ASP A 450 -10.48 32.54 1.70
N ASP A 451 -9.28 32.79 1.17
CA ASP A 451 -8.92 32.70 -0.24
C ASP A 451 -8.37 31.30 -0.59
N ASN A 452 -8.25 31.02 -1.87
CA ASN A 452 -7.73 29.73 -2.39
C ASN A 452 -8.39 28.47 -1.77
N ARG A 453 -9.67 28.62 -1.38
CA ARG A 453 -10.44 27.54 -0.76
C ARG A 453 -11.35 26.86 -1.79
N VAL A 454 -11.29 25.53 -1.86
CA VAL A 454 -12.13 24.72 -2.73
C VAL A 454 -12.85 23.66 -1.92
N ILE A 455 -14.16 23.65 -1.99
CA ILE A 455 -15.00 22.64 -1.34
C ILE A 455 -15.47 21.66 -2.42
N VAL A 456 -15.08 20.39 -2.26
CA VAL A 456 -15.48 19.31 -3.16
C VAL A 456 -16.47 18.41 -2.43
N ILE A 457 -17.66 18.26 -2.98
CA ILE A 457 -18.69 17.33 -2.51
C ILE A 457 -18.92 16.31 -3.61
N THR A 458 -18.68 15.05 -3.33
CA THR A 458 -18.99 13.96 -4.25
C THR A 458 -20.06 13.05 -3.66
N ALA A 459 -21.02 12.58 -4.49
CA ALA A 459 -22.15 11.83 -3.96
C ALA A 459 -22.82 10.94 -5.02
N PRO A 460 -23.64 9.96 -4.60
CA PRO A 460 -24.58 9.28 -5.48
C PRO A 460 -25.63 10.26 -6.04
N ASP A 461 -26.05 10.08 -7.30
CA ASP A 461 -27.10 10.91 -7.91
C ASP A 461 -28.41 10.95 -7.11
N LYS A 462 -28.74 9.86 -6.41
CA LYS A 462 -29.93 9.79 -5.55
C LYS A 462 -29.91 10.77 -4.38
N GLU A 463 -28.74 11.25 -3.97
CA GLU A 463 -28.57 12.20 -2.87
C GLU A 463 -28.59 13.68 -3.35
N LYS A 464 -28.61 13.93 -4.66
CA LYS A 464 -28.47 15.27 -5.24
C LYS A 464 -29.40 16.32 -4.62
N GLU A 465 -30.66 15.95 -4.37
CA GLU A 465 -31.66 16.85 -3.77
C GLU A 465 -31.45 17.06 -2.25
N ASN A 466 -30.65 16.20 -1.60
CA ASN A 466 -30.30 16.26 -0.17
C ASN A 466 -28.98 16.96 0.09
N LEU A 467 -28.22 17.28 -0.97
CA LEU A 467 -26.94 18.01 -0.85
C LEU A 467 -27.19 19.52 -0.67
N PRO A 468 -26.38 20.20 0.13
CA PRO A 468 -26.47 21.67 0.23
C PRO A 468 -26.06 22.29 -1.10
N ARG A 469 -26.73 23.40 -1.46
CA ARG A 469 -26.33 24.24 -2.59
C ARG A 469 -25.09 25.05 -2.22
N GLU A 470 -24.44 25.60 -3.22
CA GLU A 470 -23.23 26.43 -3.03
C GLU A 470 -23.45 27.54 -2.01
N GLU A 471 -24.55 28.32 -2.14
CA GLU A 471 -24.84 29.43 -1.20
C GLU A 471 -25.05 28.90 0.23
N GLU A 472 -25.62 27.70 0.39
CA GLU A 472 -25.81 27.06 1.69
C GLU A 472 -24.50 26.60 2.30
N VAL A 473 -23.57 26.08 1.48
CA VAL A 473 -22.21 25.72 1.92
C VAL A 473 -21.44 26.96 2.39
N LEU A 474 -21.48 28.05 1.61
CA LEU A 474 -20.83 29.31 1.96
C LEU A 474 -21.40 29.90 3.25
N ALA A 475 -22.74 29.87 3.43
CA ALA A 475 -23.39 30.33 4.64
C ALA A 475 -23.00 29.55 5.90
N LEU A 476 -22.54 28.30 5.77
CA LEU A 476 -22.05 27.53 6.92
C LEU A 476 -20.73 28.12 7.49
N PHE A 477 -19.86 28.66 6.65
CA PHE A 477 -18.66 29.35 7.13
C PHE A 477 -19.02 30.59 7.96
N ASP A 478 -19.90 31.45 7.42
CA ASP A 478 -20.37 32.65 8.16
C ASP A 478 -21.05 32.28 9.48
N ALA A 479 -21.86 31.22 9.45
CA ALA A 479 -22.57 30.76 10.65
C ALA A 479 -21.63 30.24 11.73
N VAL A 480 -20.58 29.51 11.37
CA VAL A 480 -19.62 28.95 12.33
C VAL A 480 -18.70 30.04 12.90
N GLU A 481 -18.28 31.00 12.10
CA GLU A 481 -17.49 32.15 12.55
C GLU A 481 -18.20 32.94 13.66
N GLN A 482 -19.53 33.02 13.59
CA GLN A 482 -20.35 33.69 14.60
C GLN A 482 -20.70 32.81 15.81
N MET A 483 -20.34 31.54 15.81
CA MET A 483 -20.66 30.62 16.89
C MET A 483 -19.72 30.80 18.09
N GLN A 484 -20.30 30.68 19.27
CA GLN A 484 -19.56 30.60 20.51
C GLN A 484 -19.20 29.13 20.78
N LEU A 485 -18.02 28.70 20.31
CA LEU A 485 -17.52 27.36 20.50
C LEU A 485 -16.99 27.15 21.93
N THR A 486 -16.87 25.89 22.36
CA THR A 486 -16.24 25.52 23.61
C THR A 486 -14.87 24.90 23.35
N PRO A 487 -13.88 25.12 24.24
CA PRO A 487 -12.56 24.50 24.08
C PRO A 487 -12.68 22.96 24.14
N TYR A 488 -11.72 22.29 23.54
CA TYR A 488 -11.56 20.84 23.63
C TYR A 488 -11.14 20.46 25.06
N GLU A 489 -11.76 19.42 25.61
CA GLU A 489 -11.44 18.90 26.94
C GLU A 489 -10.77 17.54 26.84
N GLU A 490 -9.59 17.40 27.44
CA GLU A 490 -8.81 16.17 27.45
C GLU A 490 -9.14 15.29 28.66
N LYS A 491 -9.37 14.00 28.42
CA LYS A 491 -9.54 13.00 29.48
C LYS A 491 -8.19 12.45 29.93
N LEU A 492 -7.89 12.52 31.23
CA LEU A 492 -6.70 11.87 31.81
C LEU A 492 -6.88 10.35 31.80
N LEU A 493 -5.86 9.64 31.29
CA LEU A 493 -5.86 8.18 31.18
C LEU A 493 -4.74 7.56 32.04
N ALA A 494 -4.93 6.30 32.45
CA ALA A 494 -3.86 5.50 33.03
C ALA A 494 -2.80 5.18 31.95
N GLU A 495 -1.52 5.15 32.37
CA GLU A 495 -0.41 4.87 31.43
C GLU A 495 -0.21 3.37 31.16
N ASP A 496 -0.53 2.50 32.13
CA ASP A 496 -0.33 1.07 32.05
C ASP A 496 -1.60 0.33 31.61
N LEU A 497 -1.43 -0.67 30.74
CA LEU A 497 -2.53 -1.53 30.28
C LEU A 497 -3.00 -2.50 31.38
N ILE A 498 -2.07 -3.02 32.20
CA ILE A 498 -2.33 -3.92 33.32
C ILE A 498 -1.60 -3.39 34.55
N THR A 499 -2.34 -3.02 35.57
CA THR A 499 -1.79 -2.56 36.86
C THR A 499 -1.53 -3.71 37.82
N ASP A 500 -2.41 -4.71 37.85
CA ASP A 500 -2.31 -5.89 38.70
C ASP A 500 -1.82 -7.06 37.86
N LEU A 501 -0.51 -7.39 37.97
CA LEU A 501 0.10 -8.46 37.19
C LEU A 501 -0.56 -9.82 37.48
N PRO A 502 -0.91 -10.60 36.44
CA PRO A 502 -1.45 -11.95 36.64
C PRO A 502 -0.40 -12.87 37.28
N LYS A 503 -0.85 -13.92 37.96
CA LYS A 503 0.06 -14.90 38.56
C LYS A 503 0.76 -15.69 37.48
N ALA A 504 2.08 -15.57 37.33
CA ALA A 504 2.88 -16.24 36.34
C ALA A 504 2.71 -17.78 36.37
N GLY A 505 2.60 -18.36 35.19
CA GLY A 505 2.73 -19.81 34.98
C GLY A 505 4.20 -20.23 34.93
N LYS A 506 4.48 -21.42 34.36
CA LYS A 506 5.86 -21.94 34.24
C LYS A 506 6.09 -22.56 32.88
N ILE A 507 7.31 -22.42 32.37
CA ILE A 507 7.82 -23.22 31.27
C ILE A 507 8.14 -24.61 31.81
N THR A 508 7.47 -25.63 31.27
CA THR A 508 7.65 -27.06 31.70
C THR A 508 8.60 -27.84 30.76
N SER A 509 8.71 -27.43 29.49
CA SER A 509 9.69 -27.98 28.53
C SER A 509 10.26 -26.85 27.67
N SER A 510 11.52 -27.02 27.26
CA SER A 510 12.25 -26.08 26.39
C SER A 510 13.16 -26.88 25.47
N GLU A 511 12.79 -26.98 24.20
CA GLU A 511 13.49 -27.77 23.19
C GLU A 511 13.94 -26.88 22.03
N ASN A 512 15.12 -27.15 21.45
CA ASN A 512 15.61 -26.48 20.26
C ASN A 512 15.48 -27.42 19.05
N ILE A 513 14.73 -26.98 18.02
CA ILE A 513 14.61 -27.65 16.73
C ILE A 513 15.85 -27.25 15.92
N ALA A 514 16.93 -28.00 16.09
CA ALA A 514 18.28 -27.62 15.65
C ALA A 514 18.38 -27.39 14.12
N SER A 515 17.62 -28.13 13.31
CA SER A 515 17.64 -28.02 11.84
C SER A 515 17.26 -26.63 11.31
N VAL A 516 16.37 -25.93 12.01
CA VAL A 516 15.86 -24.61 11.64
C VAL A 516 16.09 -23.55 12.72
N ASP A 517 16.77 -23.91 13.81
CA ASP A 517 17.05 -23.04 14.95
C ASP A 517 15.79 -22.34 15.48
N ILE A 518 14.78 -23.14 15.84
CA ILE A 518 13.53 -22.69 16.44
C ILE A 518 13.46 -23.25 17.86
N GLN A 519 13.15 -22.36 18.81
CA GLN A 519 12.94 -22.75 20.22
C GLN A 519 11.46 -23.09 20.41
N GLU A 520 11.15 -24.34 20.79
CA GLU A 520 9.82 -24.76 21.24
C GLU A 520 9.76 -24.74 22.77
N LEU A 521 8.75 -24.09 23.34
CA LEU A 521 8.43 -24.05 24.76
C LEU A 521 7.05 -24.64 25.00
N THR A 522 6.92 -25.46 26.04
CA THR A 522 5.61 -25.93 26.56
C THR A 522 5.39 -25.30 27.92
N LEU A 523 4.20 -24.73 28.13
CA LEU A 523 3.83 -24.03 29.36
C LEU A 523 2.97 -24.91 30.26
N SER A 524 2.90 -24.57 31.55
CA SER A 524 2.14 -25.31 32.57
C SER A 524 0.64 -25.37 32.31
N ASN A 525 0.11 -24.43 31.52
CA ASN A 525 -1.30 -24.40 31.08
C ASN A 525 -1.53 -25.15 29.76
N GLY A 526 -0.50 -25.79 29.19
CA GLY A 526 -0.57 -26.56 27.94
C GLY A 526 -0.34 -25.78 26.67
N ALA A 527 -0.18 -24.45 26.73
CA ALA A 527 0.14 -23.62 25.57
C ALA A 527 1.53 -23.95 25.02
N LYS A 528 1.70 -23.88 23.71
CA LYS A 528 2.97 -24.05 23.00
C LYS A 528 3.43 -22.74 22.40
N VAL A 529 4.72 -22.44 22.56
CA VAL A 529 5.34 -21.23 22.04
C VAL A 529 6.53 -21.57 21.14
N PHE A 530 6.55 -21.06 19.94
CA PHE A 530 7.61 -21.23 18.95
C PHE A 530 8.30 -19.90 18.71
N ILE A 531 9.63 -19.86 18.85
CA ILE A 531 10.41 -18.64 18.77
C ILE A 531 11.53 -18.83 17.75
N LYS A 532 11.55 -17.95 16.73
CA LYS A 532 12.64 -17.82 15.77
C LYS A 532 13.32 -16.47 15.99
N SER A 533 14.43 -16.46 16.75
CA SER A 533 15.25 -15.27 16.89
C SER A 533 16.02 -15.01 15.60
N THR A 534 15.96 -13.78 15.08
CA THR A 534 16.62 -13.35 13.85
C THR A 534 17.25 -11.97 14.01
N ASP A 535 18.21 -11.67 13.13
CA ASP A 535 18.80 -10.33 12.99
C ASP A 535 18.40 -9.64 11.69
N PHE A 536 17.32 -10.09 11.02
CA PHE A 536 16.89 -9.57 9.72
C PHE A 536 16.40 -8.13 9.79
N LYS A 537 15.75 -7.78 10.91
CA LYS A 537 15.33 -6.44 11.31
C LYS A 537 15.79 -6.17 12.74
N ASN A 538 16.11 -4.92 13.06
CA ASN A 538 16.59 -4.53 14.40
C ASN A 538 15.45 -4.22 15.38
N ASP A 539 14.29 -3.75 14.85
CA ASP A 539 13.18 -3.20 15.65
C ASP A 539 11.84 -3.86 15.29
N GLU A 540 11.86 -5.17 14.98
CA GLU A 540 10.66 -5.93 14.61
C GLU A 540 10.61 -7.28 15.31
N ILE A 541 9.46 -7.58 15.89
CA ILE A 541 9.04 -8.91 16.34
C ILE A 541 7.63 -9.14 15.80
N LEU A 542 7.47 -10.13 14.93
CA LEU A 542 6.20 -10.59 14.43
C LEU A 542 5.56 -11.56 15.42
N ILE A 543 4.28 -11.40 15.64
CA ILE A 543 3.46 -12.20 16.55
C ILE A 543 2.33 -12.83 15.74
N ASN A 544 2.20 -14.15 15.84
CA ASN A 544 1.07 -14.89 15.28
C ASN A 544 0.63 -15.95 16.28
N VAL A 545 -0.63 -15.94 16.66
CA VAL A 545 -1.24 -16.86 17.62
C VAL A 545 -2.41 -17.51 16.92
N ILE A 546 -2.41 -18.83 16.81
CA ILE A 546 -3.42 -19.55 16.03
C ILE A 546 -4.03 -20.68 16.87
N GLY A 547 -5.35 -20.73 16.86
CA GLY A 547 -6.16 -21.84 17.40
C GLY A 547 -7.10 -22.40 16.35
N LYS A 548 -7.46 -23.67 16.44
CA LYS A 548 -8.40 -24.34 15.55
C LYS A 548 -9.84 -24.15 16.03
N GLY A 549 -10.79 -24.31 15.12
CA GLY A 549 -12.23 -24.33 15.41
C GLY A 549 -13.00 -23.23 14.68
N GLY A 550 -12.70 -21.97 14.99
CA GLY A 550 -13.36 -20.82 14.37
C GLY A 550 -14.89 -20.83 14.51
N THR A 551 -15.56 -20.21 13.55
CA THR A 551 -17.03 -20.17 13.51
C THR A 551 -17.68 -21.50 13.13
N SER A 552 -16.89 -22.48 12.62
CA SER A 552 -17.40 -23.80 12.23
C SER A 552 -18.03 -24.60 13.38
N LEU A 553 -17.70 -24.24 14.62
CA LEU A 553 -18.18 -24.92 15.82
C LEU A 553 -19.57 -24.45 16.29
N TYR A 554 -20.13 -23.42 15.65
CA TYR A 554 -21.43 -22.86 16.03
C TYR A 554 -22.49 -23.23 15.01
N ALA A 555 -23.77 -23.18 15.44
CA ALA A 555 -24.91 -23.46 14.59
C ALA A 555 -25.13 -22.37 13.53
N ASP A 556 -25.94 -22.66 12.50
CA ASP A 556 -26.23 -21.73 11.42
C ASP A 556 -26.91 -20.44 11.90
N GLU A 557 -27.71 -20.54 12.97
CA GLU A 557 -28.39 -19.42 13.61
C GLU A 557 -27.42 -18.41 14.24
N ASP A 558 -26.24 -18.87 14.69
CA ASP A 558 -25.19 -18.04 15.26
C ASP A 558 -24.25 -17.46 14.21
N HIS A 559 -24.34 -17.85 12.94
CA HIS A 559 -23.30 -17.57 11.93
C HIS A 559 -22.95 -16.10 11.80
N LEU A 560 -23.94 -15.21 11.66
CA LEU A 560 -23.69 -13.77 11.49
C LEU A 560 -23.02 -13.18 12.75
N THR A 561 -23.51 -13.55 13.91
CA THR A 561 -22.96 -13.13 15.21
C THR A 561 -21.53 -13.67 15.40
N ALA A 562 -21.29 -14.95 15.13
CA ALA A 562 -19.98 -15.58 15.28
C ALA A 562 -18.93 -14.96 14.34
N SER A 563 -19.30 -14.64 13.10
CA SER A 563 -18.44 -14.00 12.11
C SER A 563 -18.05 -12.57 12.51
N ASN A 564 -18.84 -11.93 13.37
CA ASN A 564 -18.55 -10.58 13.88
C ASN A 564 -17.91 -10.58 15.27
N ALA A 565 -17.80 -11.71 15.97
CA ALA A 565 -17.35 -11.74 17.36
C ALA A 565 -15.93 -11.18 17.57
N GLY A 566 -14.99 -11.45 16.64
CA GLY A 566 -13.65 -10.85 16.67
C GLY A 566 -13.67 -9.34 16.41
N VAL A 567 -14.51 -8.88 15.48
CA VAL A 567 -14.70 -7.47 15.18
C VAL A 567 -15.29 -6.71 16.35
N MET A 568 -16.24 -7.30 17.08
CA MET A 568 -16.86 -6.68 18.25
C MET A 568 -15.81 -6.22 19.27
N VAL A 569 -14.83 -7.08 19.58
CA VAL A 569 -13.77 -6.74 20.54
C VAL A 569 -12.89 -5.60 20.05
N ASN A 570 -12.56 -5.57 18.75
CA ASN A 570 -11.79 -4.48 18.17
C ASN A 570 -12.57 -3.14 18.22
N VAL A 571 -13.86 -3.18 17.96
CA VAL A 571 -14.73 -1.99 17.93
C VAL A 571 -15.06 -1.48 19.32
N MET A 572 -15.30 -2.36 20.29
CA MET A 572 -15.72 -1.98 21.64
C MET A 572 -14.55 -1.67 22.58
N GLY A 573 -13.31 -2.04 22.19
CA GLY A 573 -12.11 -1.86 23.01
C GLY A 573 -11.79 -3.06 23.88
N ILE A 574 -10.81 -2.90 24.77
CA ILE A 574 -10.23 -4.00 25.55
C ILE A 574 -9.93 -3.57 26.99
N GLY A 575 -10.12 -4.46 27.94
CA GLY A 575 -9.90 -4.13 29.36
C GLY A 575 -10.77 -2.95 29.80
N ASP A 576 -10.15 -1.93 30.34
CA ASP A 576 -10.80 -0.70 30.76
C ASP A 576 -10.73 0.43 29.72
N PHE A 577 -10.16 0.14 28.52
CA PHE A 577 -9.88 1.12 27.49
C PHE A 577 -10.89 1.03 26.34
N SER A 578 -11.52 2.17 26.01
CA SER A 578 -12.16 2.35 24.72
C SER A 578 -11.11 2.33 23.60
N PRO A 579 -11.47 2.15 22.31
CA PRO A 579 -10.50 2.23 21.20
C PRO A 579 -9.73 3.56 21.17
N THR A 580 -10.40 4.68 21.46
CA THR A 580 -9.78 6.00 21.58
C THR A 580 -8.79 6.07 22.75
N ASP A 581 -9.18 5.59 23.93
CA ASP A 581 -8.31 5.58 25.11
C ASP A 581 -7.09 4.70 24.87
N LEU A 582 -7.28 3.50 24.28
CA LEU A 582 -6.19 2.59 23.92
C LEU A 582 -5.19 3.25 22.96
N LYS A 583 -5.69 3.91 21.91
CA LYS A 583 -4.86 4.63 20.92
C LYS A 583 -4.02 5.74 21.59
N LYS A 584 -4.59 6.46 22.56
CA LYS A 584 -3.88 7.49 23.33
C LYS A 584 -2.77 6.89 24.20
N VAL A 585 -3.05 5.80 24.91
CA VAL A 585 -2.07 5.10 25.78
C VAL A 585 -0.94 4.45 24.97
N MET A 586 -1.25 4.02 23.74
CA MET A 586 -0.28 3.41 22.83
C MET A 586 0.56 4.43 22.04
N ALA A 587 0.32 5.75 22.22
CA ALA A 587 1.07 6.78 21.51
C ALA A 587 2.58 6.71 21.78
N GLY A 588 3.39 6.62 20.73
CA GLY A 588 4.86 6.47 20.82
C GLY A 588 5.33 5.04 21.09
N LYS A 589 4.43 4.05 21.07
CA LYS A 589 4.77 2.62 21.16
C LYS A 589 4.57 1.94 19.81
N THR A 590 5.39 0.93 19.55
CA THR A 590 5.29 0.07 18.36
C THR A 590 4.61 -1.23 18.78
N VAL A 591 3.29 -1.21 18.86
CA VAL A 591 2.47 -2.40 19.15
C VAL A 591 1.23 -2.34 18.28
N SER A 592 1.00 -3.40 17.52
CA SER A 592 -0.25 -3.61 16.78
C SER A 592 -0.61 -5.08 16.89
N LEU A 593 -1.72 -5.40 17.55
CA LEU A 593 -2.27 -6.76 17.66
C LEU A 593 -3.76 -6.72 17.35
N THR A 594 -4.23 -7.68 16.56
CA THR A 594 -5.64 -7.78 16.19
C THR A 594 -6.14 -9.21 16.37
N PRO A 595 -7.17 -9.45 17.17
CA PRO A 595 -7.84 -10.73 17.26
C PRO A 595 -8.81 -10.92 16.08
N ASN A 596 -8.93 -12.15 15.61
CA ASN A 596 -9.82 -12.55 14.53
C ASN A 596 -10.42 -13.93 14.77
N ILE A 597 -11.65 -14.17 14.33
CA ILE A 597 -12.29 -15.47 14.28
C ILE A 597 -12.73 -15.70 12.83
N SER A 598 -12.09 -16.65 12.17
CA SER A 598 -12.42 -17.08 10.81
C SER A 598 -13.28 -18.35 10.82
N THR A 599 -13.59 -18.90 9.66
CA THR A 599 -14.45 -20.08 9.57
C THR A 599 -13.88 -21.29 10.32
N TYR A 600 -12.58 -21.56 10.22
CA TYR A 600 -11.96 -22.79 10.73
C TYR A 600 -10.88 -22.55 11.80
N SER A 601 -10.61 -21.29 12.12
CA SER A 601 -9.58 -20.91 13.10
C SER A 601 -9.91 -19.59 13.80
N GLN A 602 -9.28 -19.37 14.94
CA GLN A 602 -9.17 -18.07 15.59
C GLN A 602 -7.71 -17.69 15.74
N SER A 603 -7.40 -16.39 15.75
CA SER A 603 -6.04 -15.91 15.79
C SER A 603 -5.89 -14.55 16.46
N ILE A 604 -4.65 -14.26 16.90
CA ILE A 604 -4.20 -12.89 17.17
C ILE A 604 -2.93 -12.70 16.37
N SER A 605 -2.88 -11.68 15.53
CA SER A 605 -1.70 -11.39 14.72
C SER A 605 -1.28 -9.94 14.82
N GLY A 606 0.03 -9.69 14.65
CA GLY A 606 0.55 -8.35 14.63
C GLY A 606 2.05 -8.24 14.77
N VAL A 607 2.50 -7.07 15.19
CA VAL A 607 3.92 -6.69 15.26
C VAL A 607 4.19 -5.84 16.50
N THR A 608 5.40 -6.01 17.04
CA THR A 608 5.93 -5.14 18.10
C THR A 608 7.42 -4.86 17.87
N SER A 609 7.96 -3.88 18.62
CA SER A 609 9.41 -3.69 18.76
C SER A 609 9.94 -4.47 19.96
N PRO A 610 11.25 -4.76 20.02
CA PRO A 610 11.86 -5.31 21.24
C PRO A 610 11.63 -4.45 22.49
N LYS A 611 11.62 -3.14 22.33
CA LYS A 611 11.37 -2.15 23.39
C LYS A 611 9.96 -2.25 23.98
N ASP A 612 8.98 -2.52 23.12
CA ASP A 612 7.55 -2.51 23.45
C ASP A 612 6.97 -3.92 23.63
N LEU A 613 7.84 -4.96 23.68
CA LEU A 613 7.43 -6.36 23.74
C LEU A 613 6.53 -6.66 24.95
N GLU A 614 6.83 -6.12 26.11
CA GLU A 614 6.00 -6.31 27.30
C GLU A 614 4.60 -5.70 27.11
N THR A 615 4.50 -4.50 26.53
CA THR A 615 3.20 -3.87 26.20
C THR A 615 2.40 -4.76 25.23
N ALA A 616 3.05 -5.36 24.23
CA ALA A 616 2.38 -6.30 23.32
C ALA A 616 1.88 -7.56 24.05
N MET A 617 2.67 -8.10 24.99
CA MET A 617 2.28 -9.24 25.81
C MET A 617 1.11 -8.91 26.74
N GLN A 618 1.09 -7.72 27.31
CA GLN A 618 -0.05 -7.22 28.12
C GLN A 618 -1.33 -7.11 27.26
N LEU A 619 -1.24 -6.50 26.09
CA LEU A 619 -2.37 -6.37 25.18
C LEU A 619 -2.89 -7.74 24.71
N MET A 620 -2.00 -8.67 24.37
CA MET A 620 -2.37 -10.04 24.04
C MET A 620 -3.07 -10.73 25.19
N HIS A 621 -2.57 -10.61 26.42
CA HIS A 621 -3.18 -11.17 27.62
C HIS A 621 -4.62 -10.63 27.83
N LEU A 622 -4.83 -9.33 27.60
CA LEU A 622 -6.15 -8.72 27.70
C LEU A 622 -7.11 -9.25 26.65
N TYR A 623 -6.66 -9.49 25.41
CA TYR A 623 -7.50 -10.12 24.37
C TYR A 623 -8.00 -11.51 24.76
N PHE A 624 -7.23 -12.28 25.51
CA PHE A 624 -7.67 -13.57 26.04
C PHE A 624 -8.58 -13.44 27.26
N SER A 625 -8.38 -12.42 28.11
CA SER A 625 -8.93 -12.41 29.48
C SER A 625 -9.98 -11.37 29.74
N LYS A 626 -10.01 -10.25 29.00
CA LYS A 626 -10.84 -9.09 29.39
C LYS A 626 -11.44 -8.35 28.18
N PRO A 627 -12.24 -9.01 27.32
CA PRO A 627 -12.97 -8.32 26.25
C PRO A 627 -13.93 -7.30 26.89
N ARG A 628 -13.98 -6.09 26.31
CA ARG A 628 -14.83 -4.99 26.81
C ARG A 628 -16.19 -5.03 26.11
N LYS A 629 -17.26 -4.74 26.84
CA LYS A 629 -18.58 -4.51 26.27
C LYS A 629 -18.86 -3.01 26.22
N ASP A 630 -19.17 -2.51 25.01
CA ASP A 630 -19.67 -1.16 24.78
C ASP A 630 -20.71 -1.20 23.66
N ALA A 631 -21.96 -1.41 24.06
CA ALA A 631 -23.05 -1.58 23.10
C ALA A 631 -23.29 -0.31 22.27
N GLU A 632 -23.06 0.88 22.81
CA GLU A 632 -23.24 2.14 22.09
C GLU A 632 -22.24 2.26 20.93
N LEU A 633 -20.96 1.99 21.17
CA LEU A 633 -19.92 1.98 20.11
C LEU A 633 -20.22 0.93 19.03
N TYR A 634 -20.71 -0.26 19.45
CA TYR A 634 -21.02 -1.30 18.49
C TYR A 634 -22.25 -0.97 17.63
N GLU A 635 -23.27 -0.32 18.18
CA GLU A 635 -24.41 0.17 17.41
C GLU A 635 -24.01 1.26 16.40
N VAL A 636 -23.10 2.16 16.77
CA VAL A 636 -22.50 3.12 15.83
C VAL A 636 -21.79 2.39 14.68
N TYR A 637 -20.98 1.38 15.00
CA TYR A 637 -20.32 0.55 14.01
C TYR A 637 -21.34 -0.13 13.06
N LYS A 638 -22.37 -0.79 13.58
CA LYS A 638 -23.42 -1.43 12.77
C LYS A 638 -24.10 -0.44 11.83
N ALA A 639 -24.50 0.72 12.34
CA ALA A 639 -25.14 1.76 11.52
C ALA A 639 -24.22 2.23 10.38
N ASN A 640 -22.92 2.41 10.66
CA ASN A 640 -21.94 2.80 9.66
C ASN A 640 -21.73 1.70 8.61
N GLN A 641 -21.65 0.42 9.01
CA GLN A 641 -21.51 -0.72 8.08
C GLN A 641 -22.74 -0.85 7.17
N LYS A 642 -23.94 -0.73 7.73
CA LYS A 642 -25.19 -0.74 6.94
C LYS A 642 -25.16 0.37 5.88
N THR A 643 -24.85 1.59 6.28
CA THR A 643 -24.76 2.73 5.36
C THR A 643 -23.72 2.51 4.25
N GLN A 644 -22.54 1.97 4.58
CA GLN A 644 -21.50 1.68 3.60
C GLN A 644 -21.94 0.60 2.61
N LEU A 645 -22.56 -0.48 3.10
CA LEU A 645 -23.07 -1.56 2.25
C LEU A 645 -24.23 -1.11 1.35
N GLU A 646 -25.17 -0.30 1.86
CA GLU A 646 -26.24 0.31 1.07
C GLU A 646 -25.66 1.19 -0.05
N GLY A 647 -24.62 1.96 0.25
CA GLY A 647 -23.92 2.75 -0.73
C GLY A 647 -23.17 1.89 -1.75
N ALA A 648 -22.45 0.88 -1.29
CA ALA A 648 -21.68 -0.02 -2.15
C ALA A 648 -22.56 -0.77 -3.17
N GLN A 649 -23.86 -0.97 -2.90
CA GLN A 649 -24.78 -1.56 -3.87
C GLN A 649 -24.89 -0.77 -5.19
N ALA A 650 -24.54 0.51 -5.21
CA ALA A 650 -24.50 1.29 -6.45
C ALA A 650 -23.26 0.98 -7.32
N ASN A 651 -22.19 0.48 -6.73
CA ASN A 651 -20.92 0.22 -7.42
C ASN A 651 -20.98 -1.12 -8.19
N PRO A 652 -20.76 -1.11 -9.53
CA PRO A 652 -20.79 -2.33 -10.33
C PRO A 652 -19.74 -3.38 -9.93
N ASP A 653 -18.57 -2.96 -9.48
CA ASP A 653 -17.50 -3.88 -9.05
C ASP A 653 -17.88 -4.59 -7.75
N PHE A 654 -18.55 -3.89 -6.83
CA PHE A 654 -19.12 -4.51 -5.64
C PHE A 654 -20.24 -5.48 -5.99
N GLN A 655 -21.15 -5.10 -6.87
CA GLN A 655 -22.25 -5.98 -7.33
C GLN A 655 -21.69 -7.25 -8.01
N PHE A 656 -20.68 -7.09 -8.85
CA PHE A 656 -20.00 -8.19 -9.50
C PHE A 656 -19.34 -9.14 -8.49
N SER A 657 -18.58 -8.58 -7.53
CA SER A 657 -17.93 -9.36 -6.47
C SER A 657 -18.95 -10.12 -5.61
N LYS A 658 -20.08 -9.48 -5.27
CA LYS A 658 -21.15 -10.11 -4.52
C LYS A 658 -21.81 -11.26 -5.30
N ALA A 659 -22.04 -11.07 -6.59
CA ALA A 659 -22.58 -12.11 -7.47
C ALA A 659 -21.61 -13.29 -7.59
N ILE A 660 -20.31 -13.05 -7.77
CA ILE A 660 -19.27 -14.10 -7.78
C ILE A 660 -19.30 -14.88 -6.47
N ASN A 661 -19.26 -14.20 -5.31
CA ASN A 661 -19.28 -14.88 -4.01
C ASN A 661 -20.52 -15.74 -3.83
N LYS A 662 -21.70 -15.27 -4.26
CA LYS A 662 -22.93 -16.04 -4.25
C LYS A 662 -22.86 -17.28 -5.13
N ILE A 663 -22.28 -17.17 -6.33
CA ILE A 663 -22.06 -18.30 -7.23
C ILE A 663 -21.10 -19.31 -6.60
N LEU A 664 -19.94 -18.83 -6.08
CA LEU A 664 -18.94 -19.69 -5.44
C LEU A 664 -19.44 -20.36 -4.16
N ALA A 665 -20.36 -19.70 -3.44
CA ALA A 665 -21.02 -20.26 -2.27
C ALA A 665 -21.90 -21.47 -2.60
N ASN A 666 -22.32 -21.63 -3.86
CA ASN A 666 -23.15 -22.73 -4.36
C ASN A 666 -24.43 -22.95 -3.50
N GLY A 667 -25.02 -21.86 -3.02
CA GLY A 667 -26.23 -21.87 -2.18
C GLY A 667 -25.99 -22.17 -0.70
N HIS A 668 -24.74 -22.30 -0.25
CA HIS A 668 -24.44 -22.53 1.15
C HIS A 668 -24.57 -21.22 1.96
N PRO A 669 -25.36 -21.17 3.04
CA PRO A 669 -25.70 -19.92 3.74
C PRO A 669 -24.49 -19.23 4.38
N ARG A 670 -23.44 -19.96 4.75
CA ARG A 670 -22.23 -19.43 5.38
C ARG A 670 -21.08 -19.09 4.41
N ALA A 671 -21.29 -19.21 3.12
CA ALA A 671 -20.20 -19.08 2.15
C ALA A 671 -20.22 -17.76 1.36
N SER A 672 -21.24 -16.91 1.51
CA SER A 672 -21.41 -15.70 0.72
C SER A 672 -20.33 -14.63 0.95
N GLY A 673 -19.68 -14.64 2.11
CA GLY A 673 -18.55 -13.76 2.45
C GLY A 673 -18.84 -12.25 2.51
N ILE A 674 -19.96 -11.79 1.95
CA ILE A 674 -20.42 -10.40 1.95
C ILE A 674 -21.80 -10.34 2.60
N PHE A 675 -21.93 -9.58 3.68
CA PHE A 675 -23.19 -9.36 4.37
C PHE A 675 -24.09 -8.41 3.59
N ASP A 676 -25.39 -8.60 3.76
CA ASP A 676 -26.39 -7.61 3.40
C ASP A 676 -26.58 -6.61 4.56
N PRO A 677 -27.03 -5.37 4.28
CA PRO A 677 -27.27 -4.39 5.35
C PRO A 677 -28.16 -4.92 6.49
N GLU A 678 -29.19 -5.70 6.15
CA GLU A 678 -30.14 -6.27 7.09
C GLU A 678 -29.54 -7.35 7.99
N ASP A 679 -28.47 -7.99 7.60
CA ASP A 679 -27.77 -9.01 8.40
C ASP A 679 -27.22 -8.43 9.70
N TYR A 680 -26.84 -7.14 9.68
CA TYR A 680 -26.37 -6.46 10.89
C TYR A 680 -27.44 -6.32 11.98
N ASP A 681 -28.74 -6.37 11.64
CA ASP A 681 -29.83 -6.33 12.61
C ASP A 681 -29.98 -7.65 13.38
N GLN A 682 -29.45 -8.75 12.85
CA GLN A 682 -29.49 -10.08 13.45
C GLN A 682 -28.29 -10.36 14.37
N ILE A 683 -27.29 -9.48 14.40
CA ILE A 683 -26.08 -9.67 15.20
C ILE A 683 -26.38 -9.34 16.68
N ASP A 684 -26.22 -10.34 17.56
CA ASP A 684 -26.37 -10.22 19.00
C ASP A 684 -25.01 -9.97 19.68
N ILE A 685 -24.89 -8.85 20.39
CA ILE A 685 -23.65 -8.42 21.03
C ILE A 685 -23.27 -9.34 22.19
N ASP A 686 -24.25 -9.76 23.02
CA ASP A 686 -24.00 -10.62 24.18
C ASP A 686 -23.54 -12.00 23.71
N ARG A 687 -24.26 -12.56 22.75
CA ARG A 687 -23.91 -13.85 22.15
C ARG A 687 -22.53 -13.77 21.43
N GLY A 688 -22.23 -12.69 20.75
CA GLY A 688 -20.93 -12.48 20.12
C GLY A 688 -19.77 -12.44 21.11
N LEU A 689 -19.93 -11.79 22.25
CA LEU A 689 -18.95 -11.78 23.32
C LEU A 689 -18.83 -13.15 24.02
N GLU A 690 -19.92 -13.91 24.17
CA GLU A 690 -19.88 -15.31 24.65
C GLU A 690 -19.04 -16.18 23.68
N ILE A 691 -19.31 -16.08 22.38
CA ILE A 691 -18.56 -16.81 21.34
C ILE A 691 -17.08 -16.42 21.37
N TYR A 692 -16.77 -15.13 21.47
CA TYR A 692 -15.40 -14.67 21.59
C TYR A 692 -14.70 -15.25 22.82
N ALA A 693 -15.33 -15.14 23.99
CA ALA A 693 -14.81 -15.66 25.23
C ALA A 693 -14.59 -17.19 25.16
N ASP A 694 -15.54 -17.92 24.54
CA ASP A 694 -15.41 -19.36 24.33
C ASP A 694 -14.18 -19.69 23.46
N ARG A 695 -14.01 -18.99 22.32
CA ARG A 695 -12.89 -19.24 21.40
C ARG A 695 -11.52 -18.92 22.01
N PHE A 696 -11.44 -17.95 22.92
CA PHE A 696 -10.19 -17.52 23.57
C PHE A 696 -10.05 -18.02 25.03
N SER A 697 -10.92 -18.92 25.51
CA SER A 697 -10.94 -19.39 26.90
C SER A 697 -9.81 -20.35 27.28
N ASN A 698 -9.24 -21.07 26.31
CA ASN A 698 -8.28 -22.16 26.54
C ASN A 698 -6.98 -21.94 25.79
N ALA A 699 -5.96 -21.45 26.50
CA ALA A 699 -4.64 -21.21 25.90
C ALA A 699 -3.97 -22.46 25.34
N ALA A 700 -4.34 -23.67 25.81
CA ALA A 700 -3.82 -24.92 25.28
C ALA A 700 -4.30 -25.25 23.84
N ASN A 701 -5.35 -24.57 23.37
CA ASN A 701 -5.83 -24.66 21.98
C ASN A 701 -5.02 -23.82 21.01
N PHE A 702 -4.10 -23.00 21.51
CA PHE A 702 -3.33 -22.07 20.68
C PHE A 702 -1.86 -22.45 20.59
N GLU A 703 -1.29 -22.16 19.44
CA GLU A 703 0.14 -22.12 19.21
C GLU A 703 0.57 -20.68 18.98
N PHE A 704 1.62 -20.25 19.69
CA PHE A 704 2.11 -18.88 19.71
C PHE A 704 3.44 -18.80 18.96
N PHE A 705 3.51 -18.03 17.91
CA PHE A 705 4.68 -17.87 17.05
C PHE A 705 5.25 -16.46 17.18
N PHE A 706 6.55 -16.37 17.46
CA PHE A 706 7.29 -15.13 17.56
C PHE A 706 8.52 -15.18 16.66
N THR A 707 8.71 -14.19 15.81
CA THR A 707 9.84 -14.13 14.87
C THR A 707 10.41 -12.73 14.84
N GLY A 708 11.71 -12.58 15.03
CA GLY A 708 12.37 -11.29 14.95
C GLY A 708 13.53 -11.11 15.93
N ASN A 709 13.86 -9.88 16.26
CA ASN A 709 14.93 -9.54 17.18
C ASN A 709 14.52 -9.81 18.64
N ILE A 710 14.68 -11.06 19.06
CA ILE A 710 14.22 -11.56 20.36
C ILE A 710 15.40 -12.01 21.21
N ASP A 711 15.56 -11.40 22.40
CA ASP A 711 16.41 -11.91 23.45
C ASP A 711 15.62 -12.90 24.34
N LEU A 712 15.95 -14.17 24.25
CA LEU A 712 15.28 -15.24 25.01
C LEU A 712 15.37 -15.07 26.52
N ALA A 713 16.42 -14.43 27.02
CA ALA A 713 16.61 -14.27 28.47
C ALA A 713 15.58 -13.29 29.06
N THR A 714 15.28 -12.24 28.35
CA THR A 714 14.28 -11.25 28.73
C THR A 714 12.86 -11.66 28.36
N PHE A 715 12.69 -12.46 27.30
CA PHE A 715 11.38 -12.84 26.80
C PHE A 715 10.72 -14.00 27.58
N LYS A 716 11.48 -15.01 27.99
CA LYS A 716 10.94 -16.15 28.76
C LYS A 716 10.14 -15.74 30.01
N PRO A 717 10.58 -14.81 30.85
CA PRO A 717 9.77 -14.31 31.96
C PRO A 717 8.43 -13.69 31.54
N LEU A 718 8.39 -12.96 30.41
CA LEU A 718 7.14 -12.38 29.88
C LEU A 718 6.18 -13.47 29.40
N ILE A 719 6.70 -14.52 28.77
CA ILE A 719 5.92 -15.70 28.38
C ILE A 719 5.28 -16.37 29.60
N GLU A 720 6.05 -16.59 30.67
CA GLU A 720 5.52 -17.15 31.90
C GLU A 720 4.47 -16.23 32.53
N GLN A 721 4.71 -14.92 32.52
CA GLN A 721 3.84 -13.91 33.13
C GLN A 721 2.52 -13.76 32.37
N TYR A 722 2.53 -13.65 31.05
CA TYR A 722 1.35 -13.22 30.26
C TYR A 722 0.69 -14.36 29.47
N ILE A 723 1.44 -15.39 28.98
CA ILE A 723 0.86 -16.56 28.33
C ILE A 723 0.64 -17.68 29.35
N GLY A 724 1.62 -17.94 30.20
CA GLY A 724 1.55 -19.02 31.20
C GLY A 724 0.48 -18.80 32.28
N SER A 725 0.07 -17.55 32.51
CA SER A 725 -1.02 -17.16 33.42
C SER A 725 -2.42 -17.35 32.86
N LEU A 726 -2.56 -17.52 31.53
CA LEU A 726 -3.85 -17.73 30.90
C LEU A 726 -4.47 -19.07 31.32
N PRO A 727 -5.79 -19.18 31.42
CA PRO A 727 -6.45 -20.47 31.61
C PRO A 727 -6.10 -21.44 30.48
N GLY A 728 -5.87 -22.71 30.82
CA GLY A 728 -5.58 -23.72 29.82
C GLY A 728 -5.90 -25.14 30.31
N ASN A 729 -6.46 -25.95 29.41
CA ASN A 729 -6.76 -27.34 29.63
C ASN A 729 -6.25 -28.16 28.42
N PRO A 730 -5.10 -28.85 28.54
CA PRO A 730 -4.52 -29.60 27.43
C PRO A 730 -5.34 -30.82 27.00
N ASP A 731 -6.25 -31.29 27.87
CA ASP A 731 -7.12 -32.45 27.58
C ASP A 731 -8.35 -32.06 26.73
N GLN A 732 -8.60 -30.78 26.58
CA GLN A 732 -9.73 -30.24 25.80
C GLN A 732 -9.18 -29.39 24.63
N LYS A 733 -9.12 -30.03 23.46
CA LYS A 733 -8.68 -29.37 22.23
C LYS A 733 -9.81 -29.28 21.21
N ASP A 734 -9.92 -28.14 20.58
CA ASP A 734 -10.86 -27.92 19.52
C ASP A 734 -10.28 -28.38 18.17
N GLU A 735 -11.16 -28.91 17.33
CA GLU A 735 -10.92 -29.14 15.91
C GLU A 735 -12.03 -28.44 15.14
N PHE A 736 -11.77 -28.04 13.90
CA PHE A 736 -12.80 -27.45 13.06
C PHE A 736 -13.77 -28.51 12.51
N VAL A 737 -14.95 -28.08 12.13
CA VAL A 737 -15.96 -28.91 11.47
C VAL A 737 -16.03 -28.53 9.99
N ASP A 738 -15.93 -29.51 9.09
CA ASP A 738 -16.19 -29.27 7.66
C ASP A 738 -17.67 -28.93 7.46
N LEU A 739 -17.94 -27.72 7.05
CA LEU A 739 -19.30 -27.23 6.83
C LEU A 739 -19.92 -27.71 5.50
N GLY A 740 -19.19 -28.48 4.71
CA GLY A 740 -19.66 -28.94 3.40
C GLY A 740 -19.67 -27.85 2.31
N ILE A 741 -19.00 -26.72 2.52
CA ILE A 741 -18.89 -25.66 1.50
C ILE A 741 -18.08 -26.18 0.32
N ARG A 742 -18.71 -26.29 -0.84
CA ARG A 742 -18.08 -26.76 -2.07
C ARG A 742 -18.42 -25.83 -3.23
N ARG A 743 -17.42 -25.52 -4.04
CA ARG A 743 -17.56 -24.63 -5.20
C ARG A 743 -18.26 -25.36 -6.36
N PRO A 744 -19.12 -24.67 -7.13
CA PRO A 744 -19.73 -25.25 -8.33
C PRO A 744 -18.69 -25.40 -9.44
N ARG A 745 -18.92 -26.35 -10.35
CA ARG A 745 -18.08 -26.61 -11.52
C ARG A 745 -18.92 -27.13 -12.68
N GLY A 746 -18.35 -27.16 -13.89
CA GLY A 746 -19.05 -27.55 -15.11
C GLY A 746 -20.16 -26.57 -15.50
N LYS A 747 -19.97 -25.25 -15.22
CA LYS A 747 -20.97 -24.18 -15.42
C LYS A 747 -20.36 -22.96 -16.10
N LYS A 748 -21.21 -22.22 -16.79
CA LYS A 748 -20.93 -20.90 -17.33
C LYS A 748 -21.99 -19.93 -16.80
N GLU A 749 -21.54 -18.83 -16.24
CA GLU A 749 -22.41 -17.79 -15.65
C GLU A 749 -22.12 -16.45 -16.32
N ARG A 750 -23.17 -15.68 -16.61
CA ARG A 750 -23.09 -14.34 -17.16
C ARG A 750 -23.70 -13.35 -16.17
N ILE A 751 -22.93 -12.32 -15.81
CA ILE A 751 -23.34 -11.26 -14.90
C ILE A 751 -23.36 -9.95 -15.66
N GLU A 752 -24.51 -9.26 -15.65
CA GLU A 752 -24.67 -7.97 -16.32
C GLU A 752 -24.72 -6.88 -15.23
N VAL A 753 -23.67 -6.02 -15.14
CA VAL A 753 -23.53 -4.97 -14.14
C VAL A 753 -22.71 -3.79 -14.70
N GLY A 754 -23.10 -2.56 -14.26
CA GLY A 754 -22.44 -1.33 -14.71
C GLY A 754 -22.87 -0.88 -16.09
N THR A 755 -22.50 0.33 -16.44
CA THR A 755 -22.88 0.97 -17.72
C THR A 755 -21.68 1.18 -18.65
N ASP A 756 -20.47 1.08 -18.14
CA ASP A 756 -19.24 1.24 -18.93
C ASP A 756 -19.01 0.05 -19.87
N GLU A 757 -18.49 0.32 -21.06
CA GLU A 757 -18.17 -0.68 -22.10
C GLU A 757 -16.97 -1.55 -21.72
N LYS A 758 -17.06 -2.20 -20.56
CA LYS A 758 -16.01 -3.09 -20.05
C LYS A 758 -16.56 -4.44 -19.63
N SER A 759 -15.82 -5.48 -19.93
CA SER A 759 -16.11 -6.87 -19.56
C SER A 759 -14.93 -7.48 -18.79
N GLN A 760 -15.20 -8.59 -18.14
CA GLN A 760 -14.18 -9.40 -17.48
C GLN A 760 -14.52 -10.89 -17.64
N VAL A 761 -13.52 -11.70 -17.90
CA VAL A 761 -13.62 -13.16 -17.92
C VAL A 761 -12.85 -13.73 -16.75
N ILE A 762 -13.49 -14.65 -16.01
CA ILE A 762 -12.87 -15.44 -14.95
C ILE A 762 -13.15 -16.92 -15.27
N MET A 763 -12.11 -17.68 -15.54
CA MET A 763 -12.15 -19.13 -15.72
C MET A 763 -11.64 -19.76 -14.43
N PHE A 764 -12.54 -20.29 -13.61
CA PHE A 764 -12.22 -20.82 -12.30
C PHE A 764 -12.35 -22.35 -12.30
N PHE A 765 -11.22 -23.05 -12.08
CA PHE A 765 -11.17 -24.51 -11.98
C PHE A 765 -11.02 -24.91 -10.51
N SER A 766 -11.80 -25.89 -10.06
CA SER A 766 -11.72 -26.38 -8.69
C SER A 766 -12.19 -27.83 -8.56
N GLY A 767 -11.78 -28.48 -7.49
CA GLY A 767 -12.22 -29.85 -7.18
C GLY A 767 -11.52 -30.42 -5.94
N GLU A 768 -12.10 -31.48 -5.38
CA GLU A 768 -11.45 -32.28 -4.34
C GLU A 768 -10.35 -33.13 -4.97
N THR A 769 -9.22 -33.23 -4.29
CA THR A 769 -8.08 -34.08 -4.70
C THR A 769 -7.21 -34.34 -3.48
N THR A 770 -6.47 -35.41 -3.47
CA THR A 770 -5.49 -35.65 -2.38
C THR A 770 -4.39 -34.59 -2.46
N TYR A 771 -4.17 -33.89 -1.35
CA TYR A 771 -3.08 -32.93 -1.23
C TYR A 771 -1.72 -33.62 -1.37
N ASP A 772 -0.87 -33.03 -2.18
CA ASP A 772 0.52 -33.42 -2.34
C ASP A 772 1.37 -32.17 -2.59
N ARG A 773 2.45 -31.98 -1.85
CA ARG A 773 3.31 -30.79 -1.96
C ARG A 773 3.92 -30.61 -3.35
N LYS A 774 4.22 -31.70 -4.07
CA LYS A 774 4.76 -31.63 -5.43
C LYS A 774 3.69 -31.17 -6.39
N LYS A 775 2.47 -31.71 -6.30
CA LYS A 775 1.33 -31.27 -7.10
C LYS A 775 0.95 -29.82 -6.79
N ALA A 776 1.03 -29.40 -5.51
CA ALA A 776 0.80 -28.02 -5.12
C ALA A 776 1.85 -27.05 -5.72
N ALA A 777 3.10 -27.48 -5.82
CA ALA A 777 4.11 -26.74 -6.56
C ALA A 777 3.80 -26.72 -8.07
N ASP A 778 3.49 -27.86 -8.69
CA ASP A 778 3.23 -27.96 -10.12
C ASP A 778 2.08 -27.06 -10.59
N ILE A 779 0.95 -27.08 -9.87
CA ILE A 779 -0.20 -26.22 -10.19
C ILE A 779 0.12 -24.73 -10.02
N SER A 780 0.99 -24.39 -9.08
CA SER A 780 1.44 -23.01 -8.88
C SER A 780 2.40 -22.55 -9.99
N TYR A 781 3.33 -23.42 -10.45
CA TYR A 781 4.17 -23.16 -11.61
C TYR A 781 3.37 -23.02 -12.91
N LEU A 782 2.37 -23.88 -13.09
CA LEU A 782 1.45 -23.79 -14.23
C LEU A 782 0.78 -22.43 -14.31
N GLY A 783 0.38 -21.85 -13.17
CA GLY A 783 -0.21 -20.52 -13.11
C GLY A 783 0.75 -19.43 -13.61
N GLU A 784 2.01 -19.45 -13.17
CA GLU A 784 2.99 -18.45 -13.59
C GLU A 784 3.37 -18.60 -15.07
N ILE A 785 3.52 -19.84 -15.55
CA ILE A 785 3.80 -20.12 -16.97
C ILE A 785 2.65 -19.67 -17.86
N LEU A 786 1.41 -19.99 -17.47
CA LEU A 786 0.23 -19.52 -18.21
C LEU A 786 0.12 -18.00 -18.18
N THR A 787 0.47 -17.32 -17.12
CA THR A 787 0.49 -15.86 -17.08
C THR A 787 1.42 -15.29 -18.17
N ILE A 788 2.62 -15.85 -18.34
CA ILE A 788 3.55 -15.44 -19.39
C ILE A 788 2.87 -15.62 -20.77
N LYS A 789 2.31 -16.80 -21.03
CA LYS A 789 1.68 -17.10 -22.34
C LYS A 789 0.42 -16.27 -22.61
N LEU A 790 -0.36 -15.97 -21.61
CA LEU A 790 -1.54 -15.11 -21.75
C LEU A 790 -1.16 -13.66 -22.05
N ILE A 791 -0.11 -13.14 -21.44
CA ILE A 791 0.39 -11.80 -21.76
C ILE A 791 0.92 -11.77 -23.19
N GLU A 792 1.77 -12.72 -23.60
CA GLU A 792 2.31 -12.82 -24.94
C GLU A 792 1.20 -12.88 -26.01
N ASN A 793 0.15 -13.67 -25.76
CA ASN A 793 -0.91 -13.88 -26.77
C ASN A 793 -2.02 -12.82 -26.69
N LEU A 794 -2.64 -12.62 -25.52
CA LEU A 794 -3.83 -11.78 -25.38
C LEU A 794 -3.50 -10.29 -25.44
N ARG A 795 -2.34 -9.89 -24.87
CA ARG A 795 -1.89 -8.49 -24.85
C ARG A 795 -1.05 -8.17 -26.10
N GLU A 796 0.07 -8.88 -26.30
CA GLU A 796 1.05 -8.49 -27.31
C GLU A 796 0.65 -8.86 -28.74
N GLU A 797 0.06 -10.08 -28.96
CA GLU A 797 -0.35 -10.51 -30.31
C GLU A 797 -1.74 -10.00 -30.70
N ILE A 798 -2.72 -10.05 -29.79
CA ILE A 798 -4.12 -9.71 -30.08
C ILE A 798 -4.44 -8.24 -29.77
N GLY A 799 -3.72 -7.60 -28.85
CA GLY A 799 -3.98 -6.24 -28.38
C GLY A 799 -5.35 -6.08 -27.70
N GLY A 800 -5.91 -7.16 -27.13
CA GLY A 800 -7.27 -7.20 -26.64
C GLY A 800 -7.45 -7.04 -25.14
N VAL A 801 -6.34 -6.94 -24.40
CA VAL A 801 -6.33 -6.76 -22.93
C VAL A 801 -5.17 -5.86 -22.53
N TYR A 802 -5.33 -5.12 -21.44
CA TYR A 802 -4.21 -4.46 -20.78
C TYR A 802 -3.35 -5.45 -19.99
N GLY A 803 -3.97 -6.45 -19.37
CA GLY A 803 -3.27 -7.50 -18.64
C GLY A 803 -4.09 -8.77 -18.48
N ALA A 804 -3.41 -9.88 -18.26
CA ALA A 804 -4.01 -11.19 -18.00
C ALA A 804 -3.20 -11.92 -16.95
N GLY A 805 -3.84 -12.79 -16.17
CA GLY A 805 -3.15 -13.56 -15.15
C GLY A 805 -3.75 -14.92 -14.90
N ALA A 806 -2.90 -15.85 -14.45
CA ALA A 806 -3.31 -17.17 -14.01
C ALA A 806 -2.63 -17.52 -12.68
N SER A 807 -3.34 -18.26 -11.81
CA SER A 807 -2.79 -18.71 -10.52
C SER A 807 -3.41 -20.03 -10.11
N GLY A 808 -2.62 -20.90 -9.48
CA GLY A 808 -3.05 -22.20 -9.00
C GLY A 808 -2.55 -22.50 -7.59
N SER A 809 -3.36 -23.21 -6.79
CA SER A 809 -3.03 -23.60 -5.43
C SER A 809 -3.75 -24.88 -5.03
N MET A 810 -3.23 -25.55 -3.99
CA MET A 810 -3.90 -26.62 -3.29
C MET A 810 -4.04 -26.28 -1.80
N SER A 811 -5.09 -26.78 -1.18
CA SER A 811 -5.37 -26.61 0.25
C SER A 811 -5.76 -27.94 0.90
N ILE A 812 -5.44 -28.09 2.20
CA ILE A 812 -5.82 -29.24 3.02
C ILE A 812 -7.13 -28.98 3.79
N GLN A 813 -7.49 -27.72 3.97
CA GLN A 813 -8.64 -27.33 4.79
C GLN A 813 -9.76 -26.71 3.96
N PRO A 814 -11.03 -27.03 4.27
CA PRO A 814 -11.51 -28.04 5.24
C PRO A 814 -11.33 -29.48 4.78
N VAL A 815 -11.12 -29.67 3.49
CA VAL A 815 -10.77 -30.95 2.83
C VAL A 815 -9.70 -30.68 1.78
N ASP A 816 -8.96 -31.70 1.40
CA ASP A 816 -7.97 -31.62 0.34
C ASP A 816 -8.61 -31.18 -0.98
N ASN A 817 -8.19 -30.05 -1.52
CA ASN A 817 -8.75 -29.47 -2.74
C ASN A 817 -7.70 -28.70 -3.54
N PHE A 818 -8.03 -28.45 -4.81
CA PHE A 818 -7.29 -27.51 -5.65
C PHE A 818 -8.19 -26.38 -6.12
N SER A 819 -7.57 -25.26 -6.45
CA SER A 819 -8.18 -24.16 -7.19
C SER A 819 -7.18 -23.59 -8.20
N PHE A 820 -7.69 -23.22 -9.36
CA PHE A 820 -6.94 -22.54 -10.39
C PHE A 820 -7.81 -21.48 -11.04
N SER A 821 -7.26 -20.31 -11.34
CA SER A 821 -7.99 -19.24 -12.01
C SER A 821 -7.20 -18.67 -13.16
N ILE A 822 -7.90 -18.31 -14.25
CA ILE A 822 -7.41 -17.47 -15.34
C ILE A 822 -8.36 -16.29 -15.39
N GLN A 823 -7.84 -15.06 -15.47
CA GLN A 823 -8.67 -13.86 -15.52
C GLN A 823 -8.06 -12.76 -16.38
N PHE A 824 -8.92 -12.02 -17.06
CA PHE A 824 -8.55 -10.84 -17.83
C PHE A 824 -9.74 -9.90 -18.05
N PRO A 825 -9.52 -8.57 -17.99
CA PRO A 825 -10.50 -7.58 -18.44
C PRO A 825 -10.42 -7.44 -19.97
N CYS A 826 -11.50 -7.03 -20.61
CA CYS A 826 -11.52 -6.75 -22.05
C CYS A 826 -12.77 -5.95 -22.46
N SER A 827 -12.86 -5.56 -23.72
CA SER A 827 -14.09 -5.03 -24.30
C SER A 827 -15.17 -6.12 -24.45
N PRO A 828 -16.47 -5.76 -24.41
CA PRO A 828 -17.57 -6.75 -24.50
C PRO A 828 -17.56 -7.60 -25.78
N ASP A 829 -17.14 -7.05 -26.89
CA ASP A 829 -17.06 -7.72 -28.18
C ASP A 829 -15.88 -8.69 -28.31
N MET A 830 -14.85 -8.57 -27.44
CA MET A 830 -13.67 -9.40 -27.43
C MET A 830 -13.78 -10.64 -26.51
N VAL A 831 -14.80 -10.72 -25.66
CA VAL A 831 -14.96 -11.77 -24.63
C VAL A 831 -14.79 -13.19 -25.23
N ASP A 832 -15.54 -13.54 -26.27
CA ASP A 832 -15.50 -14.89 -26.83
C ASP A 832 -14.15 -15.18 -27.52
N LYS A 833 -13.61 -14.21 -28.25
CA LYS A 833 -12.31 -14.33 -28.94
C LYS A 833 -11.17 -14.57 -27.93
N LEU A 834 -11.12 -13.79 -26.86
CA LEU A 834 -10.05 -13.88 -25.86
C LEU A 834 -10.22 -15.12 -24.97
N THR A 835 -11.46 -15.53 -24.66
CA THR A 835 -11.72 -16.79 -23.95
C THR A 835 -11.21 -18.01 -24.77
N GLU A 836 -11.46 -18.03 -26.06
CA GLU A 836 -10.95 -19.10 -26.94
C GLU A 836 -9.42 -19.04 -27.07
N ALA A 837 -8.84 -17.85 -27.13
CA ALA A 837 -7.38 -17.68 -27.14
C ALA A 837 -6.74 -18.18 -25.81
N ALA A 838 -7.34 -17.88 -24.67
CA ALA A 838 -6.89 -18.42 -23.36
C ALA A 838 -6.96 -19.94 -23.30
N TRP A 839 -8.06 -20.54 -23.77
CA TRP A 839 -8.18 -21.98 -23.92
C TRP A 839 -7.14 -22.59 -24.88
N LYS A 840 -6.78 -21.89 -25.95
CA LYS A 840 -5.73 -22.33 -26.87
C LYS A 840 -4.37 -22.45 -26.15
N GLU A 841 -4.02 -21.49 -25.29
CA GLU A 841 -2.78 -21.57 -24.49
C GLU A 841 -2.83 -22.74 -23.50
N VAL A 842 -3.96 -22.94 -22.81
CA VAL A 842 -4.15 -24.11 -21.93
C VAL A 842 -3.95 -25.40 -22.72
N ARG A 843 -4.59 -25.57 -23.92
CA ARG A 843 -4.44 -26.77 -24.75
C ARG A 843 -3.01 -26.98 -25.25
N LYS A 844 -2.29 -25.91 -25.61
CA LYS A 844 -0.87 -26.00 -25.99
C LYS A 844 -0.03 -26.65 -24.88
N ILE A 845 -0.24 -26.23 -23.62
CA ILE A 845 0.48 -26.81 -22.48
C ILE A 845 0.02 -28.25 -22.22
N GLN A 846 -1.27 -28.57 -22.38
CA GLN A 846 -1.77 -29.94 -22.25
C GLN A 846 -1.21 -30.90 -23.32
N GLU A 847 -1.02 -30.42 -24.56
CA GLU A 847 -0.54 -31.21 -25.67
C GLU A 847 0.97 -31.38 -25.71
N ASN A 848 1.71 -30.28 -25.40
CA ASN A 848 3.15 -30.23 -25.66
C ASN A 848 3.99 -29.97 -24.39
N GLY A 849 3.37 -29.69 -23.23
CA GLY A 849 4.04 -29.12 -22.06
C GLY A 849 4.47 -27.66 -22.26
N PRO A 850 4.98 -27.01 -21.22
CA PRO A 850 5.62 -25.70 -21.35
C PRO A 850 6.96 -25.82 -22.09
N THR A 851 7.45 -24.73 -22.68
CA THR A 851 8.82 -24.71 -23.18
C THR A 851 9.83 -24.75 -22.04
N GLU A 852 11.03 -25.24 -22.31
CA GLU A 852 12.13 -25.20 -21.31
C GLU A 852 12.48 -23.74 -20.94
N ASP A 853 12.35 -22.82 -21.88
CA ASP A 853 12.59 -21.39 -21.64
C ASP A 853 11.60 -20.82 -20.61
N ASP A 854 10.28 -21.04 -20.80
CA ASP A 854 9.25 -20.58 -19.87
C ASP A 854 9.42 -21.19 -18.47
N LEU A 855 9.72 -22.49 -18.42
CA LEU A 855 9.97 -23.18 -17.16
C LEU A 855 11.20 -22.61 -16.44
N ASN A 856 12.28 -22.33 -17.17
CA ASN A 856 13.51 -21.76 -16.60
C ASN A 856 13.31 -20.33 -16.10
N LYS A 857 12.55 -19.48 -16.81
CA LYS A 857 12.16 -18.15 -16.34
C LYS A 857 11.47 -18.22 -14.98
N VAL A 858 10.48 -19.11 -14.83
CA VAL A 858 9.76 -19.26 -13.55
C VAL A 858 10.68 -19.85 -12.45
N LYS A 859 11.52 -20.82 -12.76
CA LYS A 859 12.49 -21.37 -11.82
C LYS A 859 13.45 -20.31 -11.30
N GLU A 860 14.02 -19.50 -12.20
CA GLU A 860 14.98 -18.47 -11.83
C GLU A 860 14.33 -17.41 -10.92
N LYS A 861 13.15 -16.91 -11.27
CA LYS A 861 12.36 -16.01 -10.42
C LYS A 861 12.14 -16.61 -9.03
N ARG A 862 11.70 -17.88 -8.96
CA ARG A 862 11.41 -18.54 -7.67
C ARG A 862 12.68 -18.80 -6.85
N ARG A 863 13.80 -19.08 -7.51
CA ARG A 863 15.10 -19.30 -6.85
C ARG A 863 15.54 -18.01 -6.14
N ILE A 864 15.48 -16.88 -6.84
CA ILE A 864 15.77 -15.56 -6.27
C ILE A 864 14.84 -15.25 -5.10
N ALA A 865 13.51 -15.38 -5.31
CA ALA A 865 12.52 -15.14 -4.27
C ALA A 865 12.71 -16.03 -3.02
N TYR A 866 13.07 -17.30 -3.20
CA TYR A 866 13.33 -18.20 -2.07
C TYR A 866 14.57 -17.78 -1.26
N GLU A 867 15.66 -17.39 -1.91
CA GLU A 867 16.87 -16.90 -1.25
C GLU A 867 16.63 -15.61 -0.45
N GLU A 868 15.83 -14.69 -1.01
CA GLU A 868 15.41 -13.48 -0.31
C GLU A 868 14.48 -13.80 0.87
N ASN A 869 13.51 -14.70 0.69
CA ASN A 869 12.53 -15.06 1.71
C ASN A 869 13.16 -15.70 2.95
N LEU A 870 14.23 -16.48 2.79
CA LEU A 870 14.99 -17.04 3.92
C LEU A 870 15.57 -15.97 4.86
N LYS A 871 15.66 -14.71 4.42
CA LYS A 871 16.15 -13.55 5.17
C LYS A 871 15.03 -12.60 5.61
N ARG A 872 13.76 -13.06 5.59
CA ARG A 872 12.58 -12.27 5.96
C ARG A 872 11.81 -12.88 7.12
N ASN A 873 11.50 -12.08 8.13
CA ASN A 873 10.75 -12.54 9.31
C ASN A 873 9.36 -13.09 8.95
N ASN A 874 8.66 -12.46 7.98
CA ASN A 874 7.34 -12.91 7.52
C ASN A 874 7.37 -14.34 6.99
N PHE A 875 8.40 -14.71 6.23
CA PHE A 875 8.55 -16.05 5.69
C PHE A 875 8.63 -17.08 6.84
N TRP A 876 9.53 -16.88 7.79
CA TRP A 876 9.71 -17.81 8.92
C TRP A 876 8.45 -17.90 9.78
N ASN A 877 7.80 -16.76 10.09
CA ASN A 877 6.57 -16.75 10.87
C ASN A 877 5.45 -17.54 10.17
N GLY A 878 5.28 -17.32 8.85
CA GLY A 878 4.31 -18.05 8.03
C GLY A 878 4.63 -19.54 7.91
N GLN A 879 5.90 -19.91 7.68
CA GLN A 879 6.31 -21.32 7.57
C GLN A 879 6.11 -22.07 8.89
N MET A 880 6.48 -21.47 10.03
CA MET A 880 6.26 -22.09 11.34
C MET A 880 4.79 -22.42 11.57
N SER A 881 3.90 -21.47 11.31
CA SER A 881 2.47 -21.68 11.50
C SER A 881 1.89 -22.70 10.50
N ALA A 882 2.32 -22.68 9.25
CA ALA A 882 1.90 -23.65 8.24
C ALA A 882 2.33 -25.08 8.58
N ILE A 883 3.58 -25.28 9.00
CA ILE A 883 4.10 -26.59 9.44
C ILE A 883 3.27 -27.13 10.57
N ARG A 884 2.97 -26.32 11.57
CA ARG A 884 2.17 -26.73 12.74
C ARG A 884 0.71 -26.98 12.39
N THR A 885 0.13 -26.18 11.53
CA THR A 885 -1.27 -26.33 11.10
C THR A 885 -1.47 -27.58 10.26
N TYR A 886 -0.53 -27.86 9.36
CA TYR A 886 -0.66 -28.94 8.36
C TYR A 886 0.16 -30.21 8.68
N GLY A 887 0.96 -30.20 9.75
CA GLY A 887 1.74 -31.37 10.18
C GLY A 887 2.93 -31.69 9.29
N PHE A 888 3.59 -30.68 8.70
CA PHE A 888 4.78 -30.88 7.88
C PHE A 888 6.05 -31.00 8.75
N GLU A 889 7.11 -31.55 8.16
CA GLU A 889 8.43 -31.62 8.80
C GLU A 889 9.13 -30.26 8.74
N TRP A 890 9.82 -29.88 9.81
CA TRP A 890 10.52 -28.60 9.95
C TRP A 890 11.59 -28.39 8.88
N GLU A 891 12.33 -29.45 8.53
CA GLU A 891 13.40 -29.46 7.52
C GLU A 891 12.88 -29.01 6.14
N SER A 892 11.59 -29.21 5.88
CA SER A 892 10.96 -28.87 4.62
C SER A 892 11.01 -27.36 4.28
N ILE A 893 11.28 -26.51 5.26
CA ILE A 893 11.52 -25.07 5.01
C ILE A 893 12.78 -24.89 4.16
N LEU A 894 13.81 -25.72 4.37
CA LEU A 894 15.10 -25.60 3.73
C LEU A 894 15.21 -26.34 2.39
N ASP A 895 14.19 -27.09 2.00
CA ASP A 895 14.16 -27.87 0.76
C ASP A 895 13.82 -27.07 -0.48
N GLY A 896 13.63 -25.73 -0.39
CA GLY A 896 13.10 -24.90 -1.47
C GLY A 896 13.91 -25.01 -2.76
N LYS A 897 15.26 -24.93 -2.72
CA LYS A 897 16.09 -25.08 -3.93
C LYS A 897 15.90 -26.44 -4.61
N ALA A 898 15.96 -27.52 -3.84
CA ALA A 898 15.77 -28.87 -4.37
C ALA A 898 14.35 -29.05 -4.95
N SER A 899 13.36 -28.45 -4.31
CA SER A 899 11.97 -28.49 -4.77
C SER A 899 11.79 -27.73 -6.09
N ILE A 900 12.46 -26.59 -6.27
CA ILE A 900 12.46 -25.80 -7.49
C ILE A 900 13.07 -26.60 -8.64
N GLU A 901 14.25 -27.18 -8.45
CA GLU A 901 14.95 -27.95 -9.48
C GLU A 901 14.20 -29.23 -9.88
N ALA A 902 13.44 -29.82 -8.96
CA ALA A 902 12.69 -31.05 -9.19
C ALA A 902 11.44 -30.86 -10.08
N VAL A 903 11.03 -29.62 -10.39
CA VAL A 903 9.90 -29.37 -11.30
C VAL A 903 10.36 -29.57 -12.75
N THR A 904 9.56 -30.31 -13.53
CA THR A 904 9.84 -30.62 -14.95
C THR A 904 8.67 -30.22 -15.84
N ALA A 905 8.91 -30.05 -17.12
CA ALA A 905 7.88 -29.75 -18.12
C ALA A 905 6.78 -30.82 -18.12
N ASP A 906 7.16 -32.10 -18.03
CA ASP A 906 6.20 -33.23 -17.97
C ASP A 906 5.23 -33.11 -16.79
N ARG A 907 5.74 -32.74 -15.59
CA ARG A 907 4.89 -32.56 -14.41
C ARG A 907 3.91 -31.40 -14.57
N ILE A 908 4.33 -30.30 -15.20
CA ILE A 908 3.44 -29.15 -15.48
C ILE A 908 2.38 -29.56 -16.49
N GLN A 909 2.74 -30.33 -17.55
CA GLN A 909 1.81 -30.88 -18.50
C GLN A 909 0.78 -31.78 -17.81
N GLU A 910 1.23 -32.71 -16.96
CA GLU A 910 0.35 -33.59 -16.17
C GLU A 910 -0.62 -32.78 -15.30
N ALA A 911 -0.15 -31.71 -14.65
CA ALA A 911 -1.00 -30.84 -13.85
C ALA A 911 -2.05 -30.11 -14.72
N ALA A 912 -1.67 -29.62 -15.91
CA ALA A 912 -2.61 -28.98 -16.84
C ALA A 912 -3.69 -29.95 -17.30
N ILE A 913 -3.32 -31.20 -17.64
CA ILE A 913 -4.26 -32.27 -18.06
C ILE A 913 -5.20 -32.63 -16.90
N ALA A 914 -4.67 -32.75 -15.67
CA ALA A 914 -5.45 -33.21 -14.54
C ALA A 914 -6.43 -32.16 -14.01
N PHE A 915 -6.04 -30.90 -13.99
CA PHE A 915 -6.78 -29.84 -13.28
C PHE A 915 -7.58 -28.92 -14.19
N LEU A 916 -7.08 -28.61 -15.40
CA LEU A 916 -7.71 -27.63 -16.30
C LEU A 916 -8.65 -28.32 -17.32
N THR A 917 -9.69 -28.97 -16.79
CA THR A 917 -10.67 -29.65 -17.63
C THR A 917 -12.02 -28.92 -17.64
N PRO A 918 -12.85 -29.08 -18.69
CA PRO A 918 -14.18 -28.45 -18.74
C PRO A 918 -15.08 -28.87 -17.57
N GLU A 919 -14.92 -30.09 -17.04
CA GLU A 919 -15.70 -30.59 -15.88
C GLU A 919 -15.35 -29.88 -14.60
N ASN A 920 -14.14 -29.35 -14.46
CA ASN A 920 -13.68 -28.61 -13.29
C ASN A 920 -13.92 -27.09 -13.39
N LEU A 921 -14.31 -26.60 -14.58
CA LEU A 921 -14.45 -25.19 -14.89
C LEU A 921 -15.77 -24.61 -14.35
N LEU A 922 -15.68 -23.47 -13.72
CA LEU A 922 -16.73 -22.47 -13.60
C LEU A 922 -16.26 -21.23 -14.37
N GLU A 923 -16.90 -20.93 -15.49
CA GLU A 923 -16.63 -19.74 -16.29
C GLU A 923 -17.60 -18.62 -15.87
N ILE A 924 -17.08 -17.48 -15.47
CA ILE A 924 -17.85 -16.28 -15.09
C ILE A 924 -17.49 -15.16 -16.06
N GLN A 925 -18.49 -14.58 -16.70
CA GLN A 925 -18.35 -13.46 -17.62
C GLN A 925 -19.12 -12.26 -17.10
N ARG A 926 -18.44 -11.12 -16.96
CA ARG A 926 -19.08 -9.83 -16.71
C ARG A 926 -19.36 -9.12 -18.02
N PHE A 927 -20.52 -8.50 -18.12
CA PHE A 927 -20.90 -7.61 -19.21
C PHE A 927 -21.54 -6.34 -18.67
N PRO A 928 -21.52 -5.24 -19.44
CA PRO A 928 -22.30 -4.06 -19.10
C PRO A 928 -23.81 -4.42 -19.10
N ALA A 929 -24.54 -3.81 -18.17
CA ALA A 929 -26.00 -3.90 -18.16
C ALA A 929 -26.58 -3.16 -19.38
N LYS A 930 -27.63 -3.73 -20.00
CA LYS A 930 -28.27 -3.12 -21.17
C LYS A 930 -29.15 -1.93 -20.81
#